data_b311a14e9ef404c06e0706e5d652f7c5
#
_entry.id   b311a14e9ef404c06e0706e5d652f7c5
#
_cell.length_a   1.000
_cell.length_b   1.000
_cell.length_c   1.000
_cell.angle_alpha   90.00
_cell.angle_beta   90.00
_cell.angle_gamma   90.00
#
_symmetry.space_group_name_H-M   'P 1'
#
loop_
_entity.id
_entity.type
_entity.pdbx_description
1 polymer ?
#
loop_
_entity_poly.entity_id
_entity_poly.type
_entity_poly.pdbx_seq_one_letter_code
_entity_poly.pdbx_strand_id
1 'polypeptide(L)'
;MQKKYLSMAISGAISALIAGVQVSGAIAQEQSAELTEEVLVTGSRIYQPGLDSVTPVQVLNAADLDLGAEVNIGDAINQLPAAGTPLFNRTNSNFDISNSGVVNVNLRDLAAERTLVLVNGRRFVAGVPGSSAVDLNAIPSAMIQRVEITTGGNSAVYGSDAVAGVVNFVTKKNFEGVELSSRYEVTGEGDGEEYDFGLLMGSNFSDEKGNATVFFGYTDQGAVFSRDRERTAVDAVGSYWVLDDGEVFDHYAPYYSSYPPQGRFNVTGTGSSSANYTYRPGPGNGILIDHFDNNGTGDEGIADGFNRMDYRLIAIPTERFLLATNTHYDFNDSVSAFIEGTYTTTKTKSELEPFPMDSYDIFGDANNGGIPLQYENSAGDMISNPYMPQEIYDAATANGLDGVSFVRRLSEFGGRGSENERQTFRTVFGLEGQFADDSWRWDVSYNYGQTTQAQVSQGQVDITAMRYALLSEENPDNPGEIRCVDATAREFGCMPLNVFGFNSASPEAVAYVSADQTRNATVKQKVFQANISGALFEMPAGDLAVATGIESRSESSVARNDALTVRGLNSSNASPNVKGQFDVDEFYAEVNVPLLKDTFVQSASLGLAGRLSDYSTVGTTSTYEGKLDIKVNDNILLRGSAAQAVRAPGVDELYDPGTQTFSQVNDPCNGITAASQGVVADNCRAVPEIAARIEEFGEFTLSQPELQGTTGFLGGNSELYEETANTYTFGFVHTPTYLPDSLSASVSVDYWDIQVDDAIFTVTQNNVADLCYGSASFPNNQFCDQITRYPSTHPYRGALEEVNSGSANVGEISTSGIDVAIDLDYDLQMAFSVPGAISWNLAYTNLNKYKIVNLRGEEPDNERGEIGNAKNKFTSTLRYKLEDLTVQWQMRYIGKSRIEDTDVSNEDCVEYSVECYTDAITYSDMQVRYTLRDIMSGNIELFAGVENMFDQDPPIVSSGFTNSDTGTETVAGVYDAIGRSFYAGFKAKF
;
A
#
# COMPACT_ATOMS: atom_id res chain seq x y z
N MET A 1 10.20 -23.00 -22.69
CA MET A 1 9.50 -23.54 -23.88
C MET A 1 8.15 -22.85 -24.15
N GLN A 2 7.43 -22.36 -23.16
CA GLN A 2 6.17 -21.60 -23.34
C GLN A 2 6.33 -20.26 -24.06
N LYS A 3 7.39 -19.47 -23.81
CA LYS A 3 7.64 -18.18 -24.49
C LYS A 3 7.72 -18.28 -26.02
N LYS A 4 8.16 -19.41 -26.58
CA LYS A 4 8.22 -19.60 -28.04
C LYS A 4 6.85 -19.84 -28.70
N TYR A 5 5.89 -20.41 -27.97
CA TYR A 5 4.54 -20.62 -28.50
C TYR A 5 3.68 -19.37 -28.49
N LEU A 6 3.90 -18.47 -27.51
CA LEU A 6 3.17 -17.20 -27.44
C LEU A 6 3.61 -16.25 -28.57
N SER A 7 4.92 -16.17 -28.88
CA SER A 7 5.42 -15.36 -30.00
C SER A 7 4.94 -15.88 -31.38
N MET A 8 4.79 -17.20 -31.54
CA MET A 8 4.21 -17.79 -32.74
C MET A 8 2.68 -17.57 -32.84
N ALA A 9 1.95 -17.60 -31.72
CA ALA A 9 0.51 -17.33 -31.71
C ALA A 9 0.21 -15.84 -32.02
N ILE A 10 0.99 -14.91 -31.49
CA ILE A 10 0.86 -13.48 -31.77
C ILE A 10 1.20 -13.20 -33.24
N SER A 11 2.28 -13.77 -33.78
CA SER A 11 2.63 -13.62 -35.22
C SER A 11 1.60 -14.24 -36.15
N GLY A 12 0.94 -15.34 -35.75
CA GLY A 12 -0.14 -15.98 -36.50
C GLY A 12 -1.45 -15.18 -36.49
N ALA A 13 -1.79 -14.58 -35.37
CA ALA A 13 -2.99 -13.75 -35.21
C ALA A 13 -2.88 -12.41 -35.99
N ILE A 14 -1.73 -11.78 -35.99
CA ILE A 14 -1.47 -10.55 -36.74
C ILE A 14 -1.55 -10.83 -38.27
N SER A 15 -1.03 -11.96 -38.72
CA SER A 15 -1.09 -12.34 -40.15
C SER A 15 -2.50 -12.72 -40.63
N ALA A 16 -3.37 -13.22 -39.76
CA ALA A 16 -4.76 -13.56 -40.07
C ALA A 16 -5.70 -12.31 -40.07
N LEU A 17 -5.41 -11.32 -39.25
CA LEU A 17 -6.19 -10.05 -39.19
C LEU A 17 -5.93 -9.16 -40.44
N ILE A 18 -4.73 -9.19 -41.02
CA ILE A 18 -4.39 -8.40 -42.21
C ILE A 18 -5.06 -8.95 -43.50
N ALA A 19 -5.49 -10.21 -43.52
CA ALA A 19 -6.03 -10.84 -44.70
C ALA A 19 -7.57 -10.74 -44.86
N GLY A 20 -8.29 -10.14 -43.90
CA GLY A 20 -9.76 -10.18 -43.83
C GLY A 20 -10.55 -8.88 -43.98
N VAL A 21 -9.93 -7.70 -44.03
CA VAL A 21 -10.64 -6.43 -44.05
C VAL A 21 -10.57 -5.77 -45.43
N GLN A 22 -11.57 -6.05 -46.26
CA GLN A 22 -11.91 -5.17 -47.38
C GLN A 22 -12.82 -4.03 -46.83
N VAL A 23 -12.23 -2.90 -46.46
CA VAL A 23 -12.98 -1.70 -46.07
C VAL A 23 -13.37 -0.97 -47.33
N SER A 24 -14.67 -0.88 -47.57
CA SER A 24 -15.27 0.01 -48.60
C SER A 24 -15.14 1.44 -48.10
N GLY A 25 -14.26 2.22 -48.71
CA GLY A 25 -14.01 3.61 -48.36
C GLY A 25 -15.26 4.48 -48.53
N ALA A 26 -15.78 5.01 -47.42
CA ALA A 26 -16.54 6.24 -47.38
C ALA A 26 -15.64 7.31 -46.79
N ILE A 27 -15.28 8.31 -47.60
CA ILE A 27 -14.54 9.48 -47.16
C ILE A 27 -15.53 10.32 -46.33
N ALA A 28 -15.45 10.19 -44.98
CA ALA A 28 -16.12 11.12 -44.10
C ALA A 28 -15.19 12.32 -43.91
N GLN A 29 -15.63 13.45 -44.38
CA GLN A 29 -15.04 14.76 -44.17
C GLN A 29 -15.21 15.06 -42.67
N GLU A 30 -14.12 15.16 -41.93
CA GLU A 30 -14.08 15.53 -40.52
C GLU A 30 -14.61 16.97 -40.37
N GLN A 31 -15.92 17.10 -40.17
CA GLN A 31 -16.51 18.26 -39.55
C GLN A 31 -16.35 18.01 -38.03
N SER A 32 -15.41 18.75 -37.42
CA SER A 32 -15.36 18.88 -35.96
C SER A 32 -16.66 19.47 -35.47
N ALA A 33 -17.65 18.62 -35.23
CA ALA A 33 -18.70 18.95 -34.30
C ALA A 33 -18.04 18.69 -32.91
N GLU A 34 -17.59 19.76 -32.26
CA GLU A 34 -17.57 19.84 -30.83
C GLU A 34 -19.01 19.56 -30.36
N LEU A 35 -19.33 18.28 -30.21
CA LEU A 35 -20.36 17.89 -29.29
C LEU A 35 -19.78 18.28 -27.93
N THR A 36 -20.23 19.38 -27.40
CA THR A 36 -20.14 19.69 -25.98
C THR A 36 -20.79 18.52 -25.25
N GLU A 37 -20.00 17.47 -24.94
CA GLU A 37 -20.41 16.45 -24.02
C GLU A 37 -20.64 17.17 -22.69
N GLU A 38 -21.91 17.22 -22.28
CA GLU A 38 -22.27 17.82 -21.00
C GLU A 38 -21.62 17.03 -19.87
N VAL A 39 -20.58 17.60 -19.29
CA VAL A 39 -19.75 16.97 -18.27
C VAL A 39 -20.50 17.02 -16.93
N LEU A 40 -21.01 15.90 -16.47
CA LEU A 40 -21.39 15.75 -15.07
C LEU A 40 -20.09 15.63 -14.26
N VAL A 41 -19.73 16.66 -13.53
CA VAL A 41 -18.49 16.70 -12.74
C VAL A 41 -18.71 16.02 -11.39
N THR A 42 -17.77 15.18 -10.95
CA THR A 42 -17.79 14.51 -9.65
C THR A 42 -17.95 15.54 -8.51
N GLY A 43 -18.73 15.18 -7.47
CA GLY A 43 -19.02 16.03 -6.31
C GLY A 43 -20.48 16.45 -6.19
N SER A 44 -21.34 16.10 -7.17
CA SER A 44 -22.82 16.21 -7.10
C SER A 44 -23.45 15.17 -8.01
N ARG A 45 -24.67 14.72 -7.67
CA ARG A 45 -25.52 13.88 -8.54
C ARG A 45 -26.61 14.69 -9.23
N ILE A 46 -26.66 16.00 -8.99
CA ILE A 46 -27.60 16.90 -9.65
C ILE A 46 -27.12 17.14 -11.09
N TYR A 47 -27.96 16.79 -12.05
CA TYR A 47 -27.77 17.14 -13.45
C TYR A 47 -28.30 18.55 -13.70
N GLN A 48 -27.39 19.46 -14.02
CA GLN A 48 -27.73 20.81 -14.46
C GLN A 48 -26.70 21.31 -15.47
N PRO A 49 -27.09 21.55 -16.75
CA PRO A 49 -26.17 22.09 -17.75
C PRO A 49 -25.56 23.43 -17.32
N GLY A 50 -24.24 23.56 -17.38
CA GLY A 50 -23.53 24.80 -17.05
C GLY A 50 -23.34 25.08 -15.58
N LEU A 51 -23.51 24.10 -14.70
CA LEU A 51 -23.10 24.18 -13.30
C LEU A 51 -21.58 23.95 -13.22
N ASP A 52 -20.83 25.00 -12.87
CA ASP A 52 -19.41 24.87 -12.54
C ASP A 52 -19.27 24.07 -11.23
N SER A 53 -18.23 23.20 -11.09
CA SER A 53 -18.06 22.41 -9.89
C SER A 53 -17.74 23.27 -8.66
N VAL A 54 -18.56 23.14 -7.64
CA VAL A 54 -18.38 23.82 -6.33
C VAL A 54 -17.22 23.25 -5.55
N THR A 55 -17.06 21.94 -5.62
CA THR A 55 -15.96 21.26 -4.95
C THR A 55 -14.69 21.44 -5.79
N PRO A 56 -13.53 21.68 -5.19
CA PRO A 56 -12.26 21.65 -5.92
C PRO A 56 -12.12 20.30 -6.63
N VAL A 57 -12.17 20.31 -7.95
CA VAL A 57 -12.00 19.10 -8.78
C VAL A 57 -10.74 19.28 -9.60
N GLN A 58 -9.79 18.37 -9.43
CA GLN A 58 -8.67 18.24 -10.34
C GLN A 58 -9.06 17.23 -11.43
N VAL A 59 -8.94 17.62 -12.68
CA VAL A 59 -9.26 16.76 -13.82
C VAL A 59 -7.97 16.43 -14.58
N LEU A 60 -7.67 15.14 -14.70
CA LEU A 60 -6.63 14.61 -15.57
C LEU A 60 -7.30 14.05 -16.83
N ASN A 61 -7.10 14.68 -17.97
CA ASN A 61 -7.66 14.21 -19.23
C ASN A 61 -6.83 13.06 -19.82
N ALA A 62 -7.42 12.28 -20.73
CA ALA A 62 -6.72 11.21 -21.43
C ALA A 62 -5.40 11.65 -22.07
N ALA A 63 -5.37 12.89 -22.62
CA ALA A 63 -4.15 13.46 -23.21
C ALA A 63 -3.04 13.70 -22.17
N ASP A 64 -3.39 14.07 -20.94
CA ASP A 64 -2.43 14.26 -19.85
C ASP A 64 -1.89 12.91 -19.36
N LEU A 65 -2.76 11.89 -19.24
CA LEU A 65 -2.39 10.53 -18.89
C LEU A 65 -1.49 9.87 -19.97
N ASP A 66 -1.85 10.03 -21.25
CA ASP A 66 -1.06 9.53 -22.38
C ASP A 66 0.34 10.19 -22.44
N LEU A 67 0.43 11.48 -22.04
CA LEU A 67 1.68 12.24 -22.05
C LEU A 67 2.52 11.98 -20.78
N GLY A 68 1.93 11.55 -19.68
CA GLY A 68 2.66 11.03 -18.51
C GLY A 68 3.38 9.73 -18.81
N ALA A 69 2.89 8.99 -19.83
CA ALA A 69 3.41 7.69 -20.25
C ALA A 69 3.45 6.60 -19.14
N GLU A 70 2.80 6.84 -18.04
CA GLU A 70 2.69 5.86 -16.96
C GLU A 70 1.84 4.68 -17.40
N VAL A 71 2.34 3.46 -17.19
CA VAL A 71 1.63 2.22 -17.53
C VAL A 71 0.52 1.94 -16.51
N ASN A 72 0.72 2.36 -15.28
CA ASN A 72 -0.25 2.24 -14.21
C ASN A 72 -0.85 3.61 -13.89
N ILE A 73 -2.18 3.70 -13.97
CA ILE A 73 -2.89 4.96 -13.67
C ILE A 73 -2.73 5.41 -12.21
N GLY A 74 -2.46 4.46 -11.30
CA GLY A 74 -2.17 4.76 -9.90
C GLY A 74 -0.89 5.55 -9.72
N ASP A 75 0.15 5.22 -10.48
CA ASP A 75 1.44 5.92 -10.42
C ASP A 75 1.28 7.38 -10.87
N ALA A 76 0.50 7.63 -11.95
CA ALA A 76 0.18 8.99 -12.39
C ALA A 76 -0.58 9.81 -11.32
N ILE A 77 -1.51 9.19 -10.59
CA ILE A 77 -2.28 9.87 -9.53
C ILE A 77 -1.41 10.11 -8.30
N ASN A 78 -0.58 9.15 -7.92
CA ASN A 78 0.30 9.25 -6.75
C ASN A 78 1.40 10.31 -6.92
N GLN A 79 1.68 10.77 -8.14
CA GLN A 79 2.57 11.91 -8.43
C GLN A 79 1.93 13.29 -8.20
N LEU A 80 0.63 13.36 -7.94
CA LEU A 80 -0.05 14.63 -7.68
C LEU A 80 0.30 15.16 -6.29
N PRO A 81 0.45 16.49 -6.12
CA PRO A 81 0.76 17.08 -4.81
C PRO A 81 -0.30 16.81 -3.74
N ALA A 82 -1.55 16.58 -4.14
CA ALA A 82 -2.67 16.24 -3.25
C ALA A 82 -2.65 14.77 -2.79
N ALA A 83 -1.86 13.91 -3.44
CA ALA A 83 -1.65 12.54 -3.01
C ALA A 83 -0.67 12.49 -1.83
N GLY A 84 -0.97 11.66 -0.85
CA GLY A 84 -0.09 11.22 0.21
C GLY A 84 0.75 10.01 -0.22
N THR A 85 1.47 9.43 0.72
CA THR A 85 2.22 8.20 0.49
C THR A 85 1.25 7.04 0.25
N PRO A 86 1.31 6.34 -0.89
CA PRO A 86 0.46 5.17 -1.13
C PRO A 86 0.82 4.06 -0.14
N LEU A 87 -0.18 3.38 0.41
CA LEU A 87 0.06 2.23 1.29
C LEU A 87 0.82 1.13 0.54
N PHE A 88 0.44 0.87 -0.71
CA PHE A 88 1.08 -0.10 -1.59
C PHE A 88 1.32 0.48 -2.99
N ASN A 89 2.52 0.24 -3.50
CA ASN A 89 2.90 0.41 -4.89
C ASN A 89 3.96 -0.65 -5.28
N ARG A 90 4.52 -0.55 -6.47
CA ARG A 90 5.53 -1.49 -6.99
C ARG A 90 6.86 -1.45 -6.21
N THR A 91 7.19 -0.33 -5.58
CA THR A 91 8.50 -0.11 -4.93
C THR A 91 8.47 -0.20 -3.41
N ASN A 92 7.28 -0.15 -2.77
CA ASN A 92 7.15 -0.19 -1.30
C ASN A 92 6.43 -1.43 -0.75
N SER A 93 5.98 -2.37 -1.59
CA SER A 93 5.19 -3.53 -1.15
C SER A 93 5.94 -4.87 -1.17
N ASN A 94 7.28 -4.87 -1.35
CA ASN A 94 8.07 -6.10 -1.40
C ASN A 94 8.03 -6.89 -0.07
N PHE A 95 7.95 -6.17 1.04
CA PHE A 95 7.93 -6.78 2.38
C PHE A 95 6.54 -7.28 2.79
N ASP A 96 5.47 -6.69 2.24
CA ASP A 96 4.11 -7.21 2.43
C ASP A 96 3.81 -8.30 1.40
N ILE A 97 4.17 -9.53 1.75
CA ILE A 97 4.03 -10.69 0.85
C ILE A 97 2.58 -10.96 0.43
N SER A 98 1.58 -10.52 1.21
CA SER A 98 0.16 -10.70 0.90
C SER A 98 -0.38 -9.68 -0.09
N ASN A 99 0.14 -8.44 -0.04
CA ASN A 99 -0.33 -7.35 -0.88
C ASN A 99 0.73 -6.85 -1.87
N SER A 100 1.81 -7.61 -2.06
CA SER A 100 2.87 -7.27 -3.00
C SER A 100 2.32 -6.96 -4.40
N GLY A 101 2.77 -5.82 -4.96
CA GLY A 101 2.38 -5.34 -6.27
C GLY A 101 0.97 -4.76 -6.38
N VAL A 102 0.21 -4.61 -5.29
CA VAL A 102 -1.00 -3.76 -5.26
C VAL A 102 -0.59 -2.31 -5.48
N VAL A 103 -1.41 -1.56 -6.20
CA VAL A 103 -1.26 -0.11 -6.34
C VAL A 103 -2.55 0.56 -5.88
N ASN A 104 -2.47 1.39 -4.86
CA ASN A 104 -3.61 2.15 -4.36
C ASN A 104 -3.36 3.66 -4.35
N VAL A 105 -4.40 4.43 -4.07
CA VAL A 105 -4.32 5.88 -3.93
C VAL A 105 -4.65 6.27 -2.50
N ASN A 106 -3.89 7.23 -1.98
CA ASN A 106 -4.07 7.83 -0.67
C ASN A 106 -4.16 9.35 -0.84
N LEU A 107 -5.33 9.94 -0.69
CA LEU A 107 -5.49 11.40 -0.77
C LEU A 107 -5.20 12.04 0.59
N ARG A 108 -4.45 13.13 0.58
CA ARG A 108 -4.11 13.93 1.78
C ARG A 108 -3.39 13.15 2.90
N ASP A 109 -2.84 12.01 2.57
CA ASP A 109 -2.20 11.08 3.52
C ASP A 109 -3.15 10.58 4.64
N LEU A 110 -4.46 10.53 4.35
CA LEU A 110 -5.48 10.07 5.27
C LEU A 110 -5.74 8.55 5.20
N ALA A 111 -4.93 7.80 4.50
CA ALA A 111 -4.99 6.39 4.16
C ALA A 111 -5.93 6.04 2.98
N ALA A 112 -5.66 4.90 2.33
CA ALA A 112 -6.39 4.45 1.15
C ALA A 112 -7.86 4.09 1.46
N GLU A 113 -8.15 3.64 2.67
CA GLU A 113 -9.49 3.31 3.16
C GLU A 113 -10.40 4.53 3.33
N ARG A 114 -9.82 5.74 3.41
CA ARG A 114 -10.54 7.02 3.48
C ARG A 114 -10.60 7.73 2.13
N THR A 115 -10.15 7.06 1.05
CA THR A 115 -10.17 7.55 -0.33
C THR A 115 -11.10 6.68 -1.18
N LEU A 116 -12.26 7.22 -1.58
CA LEU A 116 -13.23 6.46 -2.36
C LEU A 116 -12.85 6.41 -3.85
N VAL A 117 -12.76 5.20 -4.41
CA VAL A 117 -12.51 4.98 -5.84
C VAL A 117 -13.79 4.58 -6.56
N LEU A 118 -14.10 5.30 -7.64
CA LEU A 118 -15.26 5.08 -8.50
C LEU A 118 -14.85 4.87 -9.96
N VAL A 119 -15.66 4.12 -10.68
CA VAL A 119 -15.64 4.04 -12.15
C VAL A 119 -17.04 4.40 -12.66
N ASN A 120 -17.12 5.46 -13.47
CA ASN A 120 -18.39 6.04 -13.95
C ASN A 120 -19.38 6.34 -12.81
N GLY A 121 -18.87 6.88 -11.69
CA GLY A 121 -19.69 7.23 -10.52
C GLY A 121 -20.17 6.05 -9.67
N ARG A 122 -19.67 4.83 -9.92
CA ARG A 122 -20.03 3.58 -9.21
C ARG A 122 -18.82 2.98 -8.50
N ARG A 123 -19.01 2.46 -7.29
CA ARG A 123 -17.94 1.84 -6.49
C ARG A 123 -17.25 0.70 -7.25
N PHE A 124 -15.94 0.58 -7.02
CA PHE A 124 -15.13 -0.54 -7.51
C PHE A 124 -14.86 -1.51 -6.36
N VAL A 125 -14.76 -2.79 -6.65
CA VAL A 125 -14.48 -3.82 -5.64
C VAL A 125 -13.06 -3.66 -5.08
N ALA A 126 -12.91 -3.87 -3.77
CA ALA A 126 -11.60 -3.80 -3.13
C ALA A 126 -10.61 -4.83 -3.68
N GLY A 127 -9.35 -4.44 -3.76
CA GLY A 127 -8.23 -5.29 -4.19
C GLY A 127 -7.47 -5.94 -3.03
N VAL A 128 -7.62 -5.38 -1.82
CA VAL A 128 -6.97 -5.84 -0.59
C VAL A 128 -7.99 -6.60 0.25
N PRO A 129 -7.75 -7.88 0.58
CA PRO A 129 -8.67 -8.67 1.39
C PRO A 129 -8.86 -8.07 2.79
N GLY A 130 -10.12 -7.83 3.17
CA GLY A 130 -10.50 -7.27 4.46
C GLY A 130 -10.63 -5.75 4.50
N SER A 131 -9.89 -5.02 3.65
CA SER A 131 -9.91 -3.56 3.51
C SER A 131 -10.92 -3.09 2.46
N SER A 132 -11.22 -1.78 2.40
CA SER A 132 -11.96 -1.13 1.31
C SER A 132 -11.05 -0.62 0.17
N ALA A 133 -9.72 -0.71 0.32
CA ALA A 133 -8.74 -0.21 -0.63
C ALA A 133 -8.81 -0.91 -2.00
N VAL A 134 -8.92 -0.12 -3.06
CA VAL A 134 -9.01 -0.61 -4.45
C VAL A 134 -7.61 -0.77 -5.04
N ASP A 135 -7.39 -1.88 -5.77
CA ASP A 135 -6.19 -2.08 -6.59
C ASP A 135 -6.36 -1.42 -7.96
N LEU A 136 -5.66 -0.31 -8.18
CA LEU A 136 -5.73 0.46 -9.43
C LEU A 136 -5.17 -0.29 -10.65
N ASN A 137 -4.42 -1.38 -10.44
CA ASN A 137 -4.04 -2.30 -11.51
C ASN A 137 -5.24 -2.90 -12.25
N ALA A 138 -6.42 -2.93 -11.63
CA ALA A 138 -7.64 -3.46 -12.23
C ALA A 138 -8.37 -2.45 -13.12
N ILE A 139 -7.92 -1.20 -13.20
CA ILE A 139 -8.55 -0.13 -13.97
C ILE A 139 -7.83 0.05 -15.32
N PRO A 140 -8.54 -0.06 -16.46
CA PRO A 140 -7.94 -0.01 -17.80
C PRO A 140 -7.60 1.44 -18.23
N SER A 141 -6.35 1.87 -18.12
CA SER A 141 -5.88 3.22 -18.46
C SER A 141 -6.30 3.64 -19.88
N ALA A 142 -6.17 2.78 -20.88
CA ALA A 142 -6.52 3.08 -22.28
C ALA A 142 -8.02 3.33 -22.52
N MET A 143 -8.90 2.85 -21.64
CA MET A 143 -10.34 3.15 -21.69
C MET A 143 -10.73 4.44 -20.97
N ILE A 144 -9.82 5.05 -20.22
CA ILE A 144 -10.12 6.27 -19.45
C ILE A 144 -10.19 7.45 -20.39
N GLN A 145 -11.26 8.23 -20.26
CA GLN A 145 -11.45 9.52 -20.92
C GLN A 145 -10.89 10.65 -20.06
N ARG A 146 -11.12 10.56 -18.73
CA ARG A 146 -10.58 11.48 -17.73
C ARG A 146 -10.66 10.88 -16.35
N VAL A 147 -9.85 11.38 -15.45
CA VAL A 147 -9.94 11.11 -14.00
C VAL A 147 -10.35 12.41 -13.30
N GLU A 148 -11.38 12.33 -12.49
CA GLU A 148 -11.89 13.44 -11.70
C GLU A 148 -11.56 13.17 -10.23
N ILE A 149 -10.78 14.06 -9.62
CA ILE A 149 -10.34 13.95 -8.24
C ILE A 149 -10.96 15.09 -7.44
N THR A 150 -11.85 14.75 -6.51
CA THR A 150 -12.39 15.70 -5.54
C THR A 150 -11.69 15.49 -4.20
N THR A 151 -11.25 16.57 -3.59
CA THR A 151 -10.61 16.52 -2.28
C THR A 151 -11.55 17.06 -1.20
N GLY A 152 -11.56 16.42 -0.03
CA GLY A 152 -12.44 16.72 1.09
C GLY A 152 -13.66 15.79 1.19
N GLY A 153 -14.44 15.95 2.26
CA GLY A 153 -15.56 15.09 2.60
C GLY A 153 -16.69 15.10 1.57
N ASN A 154 -16.99 13.97 0.96
CA ASN A 154 -18.04 13.79 -0.04
C ASN A 154 -19.01 12.64 0.34
N SER A 155 -19.03 12.20 1.61
CA SER A 155 -19.87 11.07 2.04
C SER A 155 -21.37 11.35 1.94
N ALA A 156 -21.80 12.60 1.98
CA ALA A 156 -23.22 12.97 1.77
C ALA A 156 -23.71 12.59 0.35
N VAL A 157 -22.82 12.58 -0.64
CA VAL A 157 -23.12 12.25 -2.03
C VAL A 157 -22.84 10.78 -2.35
N TYR A 158 -21.68 10.23 -1.89
CA TYR A 158 -21.18 8.93 -2.30
C TYR A 158 -21.14 7.86 -1.20
N GLY A 159 -21.51 8.20 0.05
CA GLY A 159 -21.49 7.28 1.19
C GLY A 159 -20.10 7.17 1.85
N SER A 160 -19.92 6.12 2.67
CA SER A 160 -18.69 5.83 3.41
C SER A 160 -17.43 5.88 2.53
N ASP A 161 -16.26 6.09 3.17
CA ASP A 161 -14.92 6.09 2.59
C ASP A 161 -14.54 7.36 1.80
N ALA A 162 -15.53 8.24 1.48
CA ALA A 162 -15.29 9.53 0.83
C ALA A 162 -14.92 10.61 1.87
N VAL A 163 -13.91 10.35 2.70
CA VAL A 163 -13.43 11.24 3.78
C VAL A 163 -12.35 12.19 3.26
N ALA A 164 -11.26 11.64 2.71
CA ALA A 164 -10.16 12.39 2.11
C ALA A 164 -10.55 12.97 0.74
N GLY A 165 -11.42 12.26 0.04
CA GLY A 165 -11.90 12.62 -1.28
C GLY A 165 -12.40 11.43 -2.09
N VAL A 166 -12.63 11.70 -3.37
CA VAL A 166 -13.12 10.72 -4.35
C VAL A 166 -12.24 10.78 -5.60
N VAL A 167 -11.84 9.62 -6.10
CA VAL A 167 -11.18 9.45 -7.40
C VAL A 167 -12.14 8.73 -8.34
N ASN A 168 -12.69 9.42 -9.32
CA ASN A 168 -13.65 8.87 -10.27
C ASN A 168 -13.04 8.74 -11.67
N PHE A 169 -12.95 7.51 -12.14
CA PHE A 169 -12.47 7.16 -13.47
C PHE A 169 -13.64 7.16 -14.44
N VAL A 170 -13.66 8.13 -15.35
CA VAL A 170 -14.68 8.22 -16.41
C VAL A 170 -14.17 7.55 -17.67
N THR A 171 -14.89 6.51 -18.14
CA THR A 171 -14.48 5.72 -19.29
C THR A 171 -15.03 6.27 -20.60
N LYS A 172 -14.34 5.99 -21.72
CA LYS A 172 -14.80 6.30 -23.09
C LYS A 172 -16.11 5.55 -23.38
N LYS A 173 -17.17 6.27 -23.73
CA LYS A 173 -18.49 5.70 -24.03
C LYS A 173 -18.69 5.37 -25.52
N ASN A 174 -18.24 6.23 -26.42
CA ASN A 174 -18.50 6.16 -27.88
C ASN A 174 -17.18 6.07 -28.64
N PHE A 175 -16.43 5.00 -28.46
CA PHE A 175 -15.22 4.80 -29.25
C PHE A 175 -15.55 4.12 -30.58
N GLU A 176 -15.02 4.65 -31.68
CA GLU A 176 -15.15 4.08 -33.02
C GLU A 176 -13.77 3.89 -33.64
N GLY A 177 -13.51 2.72 -34.18
CA GLY A 177 -12.24 2.35 -34.81
C GLY A 177 -11.43 1.34 -34.03
N VAL A 178 -10.14 1.28 -34.36
CA VAL A 178 -9.15 0.38 -33.73
C VAL A 178 -7.95 1.21 -33.31
N GLU A 179 -7.56 1.13 -32.06
CA GLU A 179 -6.36 1.75 -31.53
C GLU A 179 -5.43 0.66 -31.00
N LEU A 180 -4.21 0.65 -31.49
CA LEU A 180 -3.13 -0.26 -31.10
C LEU A 180 -2.04 0.55 -30.44
N SER A 181 -1.63 0.20 -29.22
CA SER A 181 -0.50 0.82 -28.52
C SER A 181 0.55 -0.21 -28.12
N SER A 182 1.80 0.23 -28.08
CA SER A 182 2.90 -0.54 -27.49
C SER A 182 3.96 0.40 -26.93
N ARG A 183 4.52 0.05 -25.78
CA ARG A 183 5.60 0.76 -25.09
C ARG A 183 6.66 -0.24 -24.64
N TYR A 184 7.89 0.16 -24.70
CA TYR A 184 9.04 -0.51 -24.09
C TYR A 184 9.81 0.47 -23.25
N GLU A 185 10.22 0.05 -22.07
CA GLU A 185 11.04 0.82 -21.15
C GLU A 185 12.18 -0.02 -20.59
N VAL A 186 13.26 0.64 -20.20
CA VAL A 186 14.41 0.04 -19.51
C VAL A 186 15.10 1.11 -18.67
N THR A 187 15.59 0.72 -17.49
CA THR A 187 16.36 1.64 -16.62
C THR A 187 17.72 1.99 -17.21
N GLY A 188 18.37 3.02 -16.68
CA GLY A 188 19.73 3.41 -17.06
C GLY A 188 20.76 2.33 -16.81
N GLU A 189 20.52 1.42 -15.85
CA GLU A 189 21.37 0.27 -15.52
C GLU A 189 21.12 -0.95 -16.42
N GLY A 190 20.07 -0.91 -17.25
CA GLY A 190 19.74 -1.97 -18.21
C GLY A 190 18.96 -3.13 -17.60
N ASP A 191 18.29 -2.92 -16.51
CA ASP A 191 17.34 -3.83 -15.85
C ASP A 191 15.93 -3.22 -15.80
N GLY A 192 14.99 -3.84 -15.08
CA GLY A 192 13.63 -3.33 -14.92
C GLY A 192 12.87 -3.18 -16.23
N GLU A 193 13.19 -3.99 -17.24
CA GLU A 193 12.53 -3.95 -18.56
C GLU A 193 11.02 -4.01 -18.42
N GLU A 194 10.32 -3.10 -19.11
CA GLU A 194 8.88 -3.02 -19.11
C GLU A 194 8.32 -3.11 -20.53
N TYR A 195 7.29 -3.91 -20.72
CA TYR A 195 6.56 -4.09 -21.98
C TYR A 195 5.09 -3.82 -21.74
N ASP A 196 4.52 -2.87 -22.48
CA ASP A 196 3.07 -2.64 -22.51
C ASP A 196 2.54 -2.85 -23.93
N PHE A 197 1.37 -3.50 -24.01
CA PHE A 197 0.63 -3.69 -25.25
C PHE A 197 -0.86 -3.47 -24.99
N GLY A 198 -1.48 -2.61 -25.81
CA GLY A 198 -2.91 -2.31 -25.76
C GLY A 198 -3.59 -2.45 -27.11
N LEU A 199 -4.81 -3.00 -27.10
CA LEU A 199 -5.71 -3.03 -28.25
C LEU A 199 -7.10 -2.57 -27.81
N LEU A 200 -7.50 -1.38 -28.26
CA LEU A 200 -8.83 -0.83 -28.06
C LEU A 200 -9.61 -0.89 -29.38
N MET A 201 -10.80 -1.45 -29.34
CA MET A 201 -11.69 -1.57 -30.48
C MET A 201 -13.07 -1.11 -30.12
N GLY A 202 -13.73 -0.39 -31.02
CA GLY A 202 -15.11 0.02 -30.81
C GLY A 202 -15.85 0.20 -32.13
N SER A 203 -17.15 0.02 -32.07
CA SER A 203 -18.03 0.19 -33.22
C SER A 203 -19.43 0.57 -32.81
N ASN A 204 -20.01 1.50 -33.58
CA ASN A 204 -21.43 1.78 -33.52
C ASN A 204 -22.22 0.69 -34.25
N PHE A 205 -23.42 0.39 -33.76
CA PHE A 205 -24.32 -0.60 -34.35
C PHE A 205 -25.81 -0.12 -34.32
N SER A 206 -26.69 -0.78 -35.09
CA SER A 206 -28.11 -0.49 -35.13
C SER A 206 -28.45 0.96 -35.50
N ASP A 207 -27.85 1.49 -36.56
CA ASP A 207 -28.01 2.89 -37.01
C ASP A 207 -27.64 3.90 -35.91
N GLU A 208 -26.44 3.76 -35.32
CA GLU A 208 -25.87 4.58 -34.25
C GLU A 208 -26.64 4.55 -32.92
N LYS A 209 -27.56 3.61 -32.73
CA LYS A 209 -28.31 3.43 -31.46
C LYS A 209 -27.51 2.72 -30.38
N GLY A 210 -26.36 2.19 -30.68
CA GLY A 210 -25.52 1.55 -29.68
C GLY A 210 -24.07 1.62 -30.06
N ASN A 211 -23.21 1.54 -29.05
CA ASN A 211 -21.77 1.41 -29.20
C ASN A 211 -21.29 0.24 -28.35
N ALA A 212 -20.32 -0.49 -28.84
CA ALA A 212 -19.60 -1.50 -28.09
C ALA A 212 -18.10 -1.23 -28.18
N THR A 213 -17.48 -1.00 -27.06
CA THR A 213 -16.03 -0.78 -26.91
C THR A 213 -15.43 -1.92 -26.12
N VAL A 214 -14.32 -2.49 -26.60
CA VAL A 214 -13.58 -3.58 -25.96
C VAL A 214 -12.10 -3.23 -25.92
N PHE A 215 -11.44 -3.49 -24.81
CA PHE A 215 -10.02 -3.29 -24.60
C PHE A 215 -9.34 -4.58 -24.15
N PHE A 216 -8.18 -4.86 -24.72
CA PHE A 216 -7.25 -5.90 -24.29
C PHE A 216 -5.91 -5.23 -23.96
N GLY A 217 -5.40 -5.49 -22.76
CA GLY A 217 -4.12 -5.01 -22.31
C GLY A 217 -3.23 -6.15 -21.81
N TYR A 218 -1.94 -6.04 -22.05
CA TYR A 218 -0.89 -6.88 -21.48
C TYR A 218 0.28 -6.03 -21.05
N THR A 219 0.73 -6.20 -19.83
CA THR A 219 1.89 -5.49 -19.26
C THR A 219 2.79 -6.51 -18.58
N ASP A 220 4.11 -6.39 -18.78
CA ASP A 220 5.14 -7.19 -18.12
C ASP A 220 6.23 -6.22 -17.64
N GLN A 221 6.36 -6.09 -16.32
CA GLN A 221 7.31 -5.20 -15.65
C GLN A 221 8.37 -6.08 -14.97
N GLY A 222 9.64 -5.87 -15.31
CA GLY A 222 10.79 -6.61 -14.79
C GLY A 222 11.14 -6.21 -13.34
N ALA A 223 11.92 -7.04 -12.69
CA ALA A 223 12.47 -6.80 -11.36
C ALA A 223 13.61 -5.78 -11.39
N VAL A 224 13.73 -4.98 -10.33
CA VAL A 224 14.93 -4.19 -10.03
C VAL A 224 15.46 -4.63 -8.68
N PHE A 225 16.69 -5.12 -8.62
CA PHE A 225 17.28 -5.63 -7.37
C PHE A 225 18.14 -4.59 -6.66
N SER A 226 18.13 -4.63 -5.34
CA SER A 226 18.96 -3.76 -4.49
C SER A 226 20.45 -3.91 -4.76
N ARG A 227 20.92 -5.15 -5.01
CA ARG A 227 22.33 -5.46 -5.34
C ARG A 227 22.82 -4.81 -6.63
N ASP A 228 21.91 -4.41 -7.53
CA ASP A 228 22.24 -3.85 -8.84
C ASP A 228 22.30 -2.30 -8.82
N ARG A 229 22.23 -1.68 -7.64
CA ARG A 229 22.43 -0.25 -7.40
C ARG A 229 23.53 -0.02 -6.35
N GLU A 230 24.48 0.85 -6.65
CA GLU A 230 25.59 1.16 -5.71
C GLU A 230 25.06 1.62 -4.34
N ARG A 231 24.00 2.42 -4.36
CA ARG A 231 23.36 2.99 -3.17
C ARG A 231 22.75 1.93 -2.23
N THR A 232 22.23 0.83 -2.78
CA THR A 232 21.49 -0.20 -2.03
C THR A 232 22.15 -1.56 -2.01
N ALA A 233 23.37 -1.69 -2.57
CA ALA A 233 24.06 -2.98 -2.67
C ALA A 233 24.42 -3.60 -1.32
N VAL A 234 24.51 -2.79 -0.27
CA VAL A 234 24.71 -3.22 1.11
C VAL A 234 23.71 -2.47 2.01
N ASP A 235 23.09 -3.19 2.91
CA ASP A 235 22.18 -2.63 3.91
C ASP A 235 22.90 -1.59 4.79
N ALA A 236 22.26 -0.49 5.12
CA ALA A 236 22.78 0.55 5.99
C ALA A 236 22.21 0.44 7.40
N VAL A 237 22.94 0.90 8.39
CA VAL A 237 22.47 0.94 9.79
C VAL A 237 21.22 1.82 9.88
N GLY A 238 20.13 1.24 10.34
CA GLY A 238 18.81 1.85 10.39
C GLY A 238 18.50 2.65 11.63
N SER A 239 19.42 2.82 12.55
CA SER A 239 19.17 3.63 13.75
C SER A 239 20.45 4.30 14.20
N TYR A 240 20.36 5.57 14.54
CA TYR A 240 21.37 6.17 15.37
C TYR A 240 20.88 6.21 16.82
N TRP A 241 21.78 5.97 17.74
CA TRP A 241 21.52 6.05 19.17
C TRP A 241 22.39 7.15 19.71
N VAL A 242 21.78 8.14 20.35
CA VAL A 242 22.51 9.02 21.25
C VAL A 242 22.57 8.29 22.57
N LEU A 243 23.72 7.71 22.91
CA LEU A 243 23.92 7.09 24.21
C LEU A 243 23.97 8.17 25.28
N ASP A 244 23.68 7.84 26.53
CA ASP A 244 23.73 8.75 27.71
C ASP A 244 25.10 9.42 27.90
N ASP A 245 26.16 8.90 27.26
CA ASP A 245 27.53 9.41 27.25
C ASP A 245 27.89 10.27 26.03
N GLY A 246 26.92 10.45 25.11
CA GLY A 246 27.09 11.27 23.88
C GLY A 246 27.73 10.54 22.70
N GLU A 247 27.89 9.21 22.75
CA GLU A 247 28.30 8.45 21.56
C GLU A 247 27.15 8.38 20.54
N VAL A 248 27.45 8.77 19.28
CA VAL A 248 26.54 8.73 18.14
C VAL A 248 26.96 7.59 17.22
N PHE A 249 26.03 6.68 16.89
CA PHE A 249 26.25 5.70 15.85
C PHE A 249 26.09 6.33 14.47
N ASP A 250 27.06 6.07 13.59
CA ASP A 250 26.96 6.43 12.18
C ASP A 250 25.94 5.55 11.48
N HIS A 251 24.78 6.11 11.13
CA HIS A 251 23.64 5.41 10.52
C HIS A 251 23.83 5.08 9.04
N TYR A 252 24.96 5.47 8.44
CA TYR A 252 25.33 5.11 7.07
C TYR A 252 26.39 4.00 6.99
N ALA A 253 26.80 3.44 8.12
CA ALA A 253 27.74 2.33 8.12
C ALA A 253 27.09 1.05 7.55
N PRO A 254 27.80 0.25 6.73
CA PRO A 254 27.31 -1.03 6.28
C PRO A 254 26.88 -1.93 7.43
N TYR A 255 25.68 -2.52 7.32
CA TYR A 255 25.09 -3.40 8.32
C TYR A 255 24.81 -4.76 7.74
N TYR A 256 25.34 -5.81 8.36
CA TYR A 256 25.11 -7.20 7.99
C TYR A 256 24.22 -7.89 9.02
N SER A 257 23.30 -8.73 8.56
CA SER A 257 22.42 -9.51 9.44
C SER A 257 23.22 -10.45 10.35
N SER A 258 22.86 -10.49 11.64
CA SER A 258 23.47 -11.38 12.63
C SER A 258 23.06 -12.84 12.52
N TYR A 259 22.27 -13.18 11.47
CA TYR A 259 21.90 -14.55 11.09
C TYR A 259 22.76 -14.99 9.89
N PRO A 260 23.95 -15.54 10.11
CA PRO A 260 24.83 -15.95 9.03
C PRO A 260 24.44 -17.32 8.46
N PRO A 261 24.71 -17.60 7.16
CA PRO A 261 24.36 -18.89 6.54
C PRO A 261 25.12 -20.09 7.11
N GLN A 262 26.33 -19.86 7.65
CA GLN A 262 27.17 -20.86 8.29
C GLN A 262 26.77 -21.23 9.73
N GLY A 263 25.81 -20.49 10.30
CA GLY A 263 25.39 -20.62 11.70
C GLY A 263 26.24 -19.85 12.70
N ARG A 264 25.57 -19.33 13.72
CA ARG A 264 26.15 -18.72 14.92
C ARG A 264 25.62 -19.46 16.13
N PHE A 265 26.52 -20.03 16.94
CA PHE A 265 26.22 -20.98 18.02
C PHE A 265 26.53 -20.34 19.38
N ASN A 266 25.54 -20.23 20.25
CA ASN A 266 25.70 -19.64 21.57
C ASN A 266 26.11 -20.74 22.59
N VAL A 267 27.25 -20.53 23.20
CA VAL A 267 27.83 -21.44 24.23
C VAL A 267 27.94 -20.80 25.61
N THR A 268 27.41 -19.60 25.83
CA THR A 268 27.51 -18.88 27.11
C THR A 268 26.21 -18.77 27.87
N GLY A 269 25.07 -19.04 27.23
CA GLY A 269 23.75 -18.83 27.85
C GLY A 269 23.40 -17.35 28.10
N THR A 270 24.29 -16.42 27.75
CA THR A 270 24.09 -14.98 27.81
C THR A 270 24.18 -14.45 26.37
N GLY A 271 23.34 -13.58 25.96
CA GLY A 271 23.32 -13.07 24.57
C GLY A 271 24.56 -12.30 24.08
N SER A 272 25.71 -12.45 24.75
CA SER A 272 26.98 -11.80 24.40
C SER A 272 27.52 -12.30 23.07
N SER A 273 27.73 -11.39 22.10
CA SER A 273 28.30 -11.69 20.78
C SER A 273 29.74 -12.22 20.85
N SER A 274 30.48 -11.87 21.86
CA SER A 274 31.93 -12.18 22.00
C SER A 274 32.29 -13.63 22.36
N ALA A 275 31.27 -14.50 22.60
CA ALA A 275 31.49 -15.90 22.96
C ALA A 275 30.64 -16.85 22.08
N ASN A 276 30.27 -16.43 20.88
CA ASN A 276 29.55 -17.25 19.94
C ASN A 276 30.49 -17.88 18.92
N TYR A 277 30.35 -19.20 18.73
CA TYR A 277 31.07 -19.92 17.67
C TYR A 277 30.40 -19.68 16.31
N THR A 278 31.24 -19.54 15.27
CA THR A 278 30.77 -19.50 13.88
C THR A 278 31.83 -20.13 12.95
N TYR A 279 31.57 -20.14 11.65
CA TYR A 279 32.51 -20.66 10.66
C TYR A 279 32.95 -19.53 9.71
N ARG A 280 34.21 -19.58 9.25
CA ARG A 280 34.74 -18.77 8.16
C ARG A 280 35.07 -19.64 6.96
N PRO A 281 35.13 -19.09 5.72
CA PRO A 281 35.46 -19.86 4.52
C PRO A 281 36.74 -20.68 4.69
N GLY A 282 36.66 -21.99 4.36
CA GLY A 282 37.75 -22.92 4.50
C GLY A 282 37.41 -24.29 3.92
N PRO A 283 38.29 -25.31 4.13
CA PRO A 283 38.03 -26.68 3.68
C PRO A 283 36.76 -27.29 4.32
N GLY A 284 36.04 -28.12 3.58
CA GLY A 284 34.81 -28.75 4.04
C GLY A 284 33.69 -27.72 4.28
N ASN A 285 33.08 -27.76 5.48
CA ASN A 285 32.01 -26.84 5.87
C ASN A 285 32.52 -25.50 6.45
N GLY A 286 33.82 -25.22 6.32
CA GLY A 286 34.48 -24.04 6.85
C GLY A 286 35.39 -24.31 8.05
N ILE A 287 36.06 -23.26 8.53
CA ILE A 287 36.94 -23.30 9.70
C ILE A 287 36.16 -22.72 10.87
N LEU A 288 36.00 -23.51 11.94
CA LEU A 288 35.33 -23.08 13.17
C LEU A 288 36.21 -22.07 13.92
N ILE A 289 35.59 -20.97 14.34
CA ILE A 289 36.19 -19.94 15.20
C ILE A 289 35.27 -19.67 16.40
N ASP A 290 35.82 -19.12 17.48
CA ASP A 290 35.16 -18.95 18.77
C ASP A 290 34.65 -17.52 19.03
N HIS A 291 34.56 -16.72 18.00
CA HIS A 291 33.98 -15.37 18.05
C HIS A 291 33.20 -15.08 16.78
N PHE A 292 32.26 -14.17 16.88
CA PHE A 292 31.42 -13.71 15.76
C PHE A 292 31.50 -12.20 15.67
N ASP A 293 31.87 -11.67 14.52
CA ASP A 293 31.87 -10.24 14.23
C ASP A 293 30.89 -9.91 13.10
N ASN A 294 29.75 -9.35 13.47
CA ASN A 294 28.66 -9.07 12.52
C ASN A 294 29.13 -8.21 11.32
N ASN A 295 29.74 -7.07 11.61
CA ASN A 295 30.05 -6.02 10.63
C ASN A 295 31.54 -5.92 10.28
N GLY A 296 32.41 -6.77 10.82
CA GLY A 296 33.85 -6.69 10.60
C GLY A 296 34.51 -5.52 11.32
N THR A 297 33.95 -5.07 12.43
CA THR A 297 34.47 -3.94 13.24
C THR A 297 35.53 -4.36 14.25
N GLY A 298 35.74 -5.67 14.45
CA GLY A 298 36.75 -6.20 15.33
C GLY A 298 38.18 -6.14 14.73
N ASP A 299 39.15 -6.60 15.53
CA ASP A 299 40.61 -6.51 15.19
C ASP A 299 40.97 -7.18 13.86
N GLU A 300 40.23 -8.15 13.39
CA GLU A 300 40.49 -8.90 12.15
C GLU A 300 39.85 -8.26 10.91
N GLY A 301 38.89 -7.33 11.08
CA GLY A 301 38.23 -6.61 9.97
C GLY A 301 37.46 -7.51 9.00
N ILE A 302 36.98 -8.68 9.51
CA ILE A 302 36.21 -9.65 8.70
C ILE A 302 34.77 -9.66 9.21
N ALA A 303 33.82 -9.30 8.33
CA ALA A 303 32.39 -9.42 8.62
C ALA A 303 31.94 -10.89 8.50
N ASP A 304 31.35 -11.42 9.55
CA ASP A 304 30.79 -12.77 9.59
C ASP A 304 29.27 -12.76 9.32
N GLY A 305 28.66 -11.58 9.25
CA GLY A 305 27.23 -11.37 8.99
C GLY A 305 26.81 -11.61 7.52
N PHE A 306 25.51 -11.47 7.26
CA PHE A 306 24.91 -11.76 5.96
C PHE A 306 24.35 -10.49 5.30
N ASN A 307 24.68 -10.25 4.02
CA ASN A 307 24.11 -9.15 3.23
C ASN A 307 22.70 -9.52 2.74
N ARG A 308 21.68 -8.85 3.24
CA ARG A 308 20.29 -9.08 2.85
C ARG A 308 19.98 -8.54 1.45
N MET A 309 20.72 -7.50 1.01
CA MET A 309 20.48 -6.80 -0.25
C MET A 309 20.78 -7.64 -1.50
N ASP A 310 21.50 -8.76 -1.34
CA ASP A 310 21.72 -9.72 -2.43
C ASP A 310 20.42 -10.34 -2.97
N TYR A 311 19.33 -10.30 -2.17
CA TYR A 311 18.03 -10.90 -2.46
C TYR A 311 16.90 -9.88 -2.63
N ARG A 312 17.02 -8.70 -1.99
CA ARG A 312 15.91 -7.74 -1.92
C ARG A 312 15.66 -7.02 -3.23
N LEU A 313 14.41 -6.59 -3.42
CA LEU A 313 13.94 -5.89 -4.60
C LEU A 313 13.69 -4.42 -4.28
N ILE A 314 14.12 -3.54 -5.18
CA ILE A 314 13.69 -2.14 -5.25
C ILE A 314 12.30 -2.08 -5.91
N ALA A 315 12.11 -2.82 -7.00
CA ALA A 315 10.83 -2.87 -7.70
C ALA A 315 10.39 -4.32 -7.98
N ILE A 316 9.15 -4.62 -7.65
CA ILE A 316 8.55 -5.95 -7.78
C ILE A 316 8.21 -6.23 -9.25
N PRO A 317 8.59 -7.39 -9.82
CA PRO A 317 8.13 -7.79 -11.14
C PRO A 317 6.63 -8.06 -11.14
N THR A 318 5.93 -7.52 -12.15
CA THR A 318 4.48 -7.60 -12.26
C THR A 318 4.07 -7.95 -13.69
N GLU A 319 3.35 -9.06 -13.87
CA GLU A 319 2.70 -9.43 -15.13
C GLU A 319 1.20 -9.17 -15.01
N ARG A 320 0.62 -8.41 -15.93
CA ARG A 320 -0.80 -8.05 -15.92
C ARG A 320 -1.45 -8.35 -17.26
N PHE A 321 -2.60 -8.99 -17.22
CA PHE A 321 -3.52 -9.11 -18.34
C PHE A 321 -4.85 -8.45 -17.97
N LEU A 322 -5.39 -7.66 -18.89
CA LEU A 322 -6.61 -6.90 -18.67
C LEU A 322 -7.55 -7.00 -19.88
N LEU A 323 -8.82 -7.29 -19.60
CA LEU A 323 -9.93 -7.25 -20.56
C LEU A 323 -11.00 -6.32 -19.99
N ALA A 324 -11.45 -5.34 -20.78
CA ALA A 324 -12.54 -4.47 -20.37
C ALA A 324 -13.51 -4.19 -21.52
N THR A 325 -14.75 -3.91 -21.17
CA THR A 325 -15.79 -3.56 -22.14
C THR A 325 -16.72 -2.50 -21.60
N ASN A 326 -17.17 -1.61 -22.48
CA ASN A 326 -18.24 -0.67 -22.23
C ASN A 326 -19.20 -0.73 -23.43
N THR A 327 -20.46 -1.00 -23.19
CA THR A 327 -21.47 -1.17 -24.23
C THR A 327 -22.75 -0.51 -23.79
N HIS A 328 -23.39 0.25 -24.68
CA HIS A 328 -24.71 0.79 -24.46
C HIS A 328 -25.61 0.60 -25.69
N TYR A 329 -26.91 0.68 -25.44
CA TYR A 329 -27.94 0.62 -26.50
C TYR A 329 -29.13 1.51 -26.16
N ASP A 330 -29.46 2.43 -27.09
CA ASP A 330 -30.57 3.36 -26.96
C ASP A 330 -31.84 2.74 -27.57
N PHE A 331 -32.74 2.32 -26.70
CA PHE A 331 -34.06 1.81 -27.16
C PHE A 331 -34.88 2.91 -27.87
N ASN A 332 -34.77 4.11 -27.35
CA ASN A 332 -35.34 5.36 -27.88
C ASN A 332 -34.60 6.54 -27.20
N ASP A 333 -34.98 7.78 -27.56
CA ASP A 333 -34.36 9.01 -27.04
C ASP A 333 -34.48 9.17 -25.50
N SER A 334 -35.31 8.37 -24.85
CA SER A 334 -35.60 8.50 -23.41
C SER A 334 -35.09 7.35 -22.55
N VAL A 335 -34.66 6.22 -23.14
CA VAL A 335 -34.24 5.03 -22.39
C VAL A 335 -33.07 4.32 -23.07
N SER A 336 -31.98 4.14 -22.32
CA SER A 336 -30.81 3.40 -22.73
C SER A 336 -30.49 2.27 -21.74
N ALA A 337 -29.92 1.16 -22.24
CA ALA A 337 -29.29 0.15 -21.40
C ALA A 337 -27.77 0.20 -21.56
N PHE A 338 -27.04 -0.12 -20.50
CA PHE A 338 -25.60 -0.20 -20.56
C PHE A 338 -25.05 -1.43 -19.80
N ILE A 339 -23.87 -1.85 -20.23
CA ILE A 339 -23.10 -2.94 -19.62
C ILE A 339 -21.64 -2.47 -19.52
N GLU A 340 -21.07 -2.55 -18.32
CA GLU A 340 -19.62 -2.41 -18.10
C GLU A 340 -19.06 -3.74 -17.63
N GLY A 341 -17.89 -4.12 -18.10
CA GLY A 341 -17.21 -5.32 -17.67
C GLY A 341 -15.70 -5.10 -17.56
N THR A 342 -15.08 -5.63 -16.51
CA THR A 342 -13.63 -5.63 -16.33
C THR A 342 -13.20 -7.00 -15.81
N TYR A 343 -12.15 -7.56 -16.38
CA TYR A 343 -11.46 -8.73 -15.88
C TYR A 343 -9.96 -8.47 -15.93
N THR A 344 -9.31 -8.63 -14.81
CA THR A 344 -7.85 -8.44 -14.70
C THR A 344 -7.24 -9.63 -13.99
N THR A 345 -6.10 -10.09 -14.48
CA THR A 345 -5.20 -11.00 -13.76
C THR A 345 -3.88 -10.29 -13.57
N THR A 346 -3.43 -10.16 -12.32
CA THR A 346 -2.11 -9.62 -11.96
C THR A 346 -1.31 -10.71 -11.27
N LYS A 347 -0.10 -10.98 -11.75
CA LYS A 347 0.86 -11.88 -11.12
C LYS A 347 2.05 -11.07 -10.66
N THR A 348 2.42 -11.24 -9.41
CA THR A 348 3.58 -10.59 -8.80
C THR A 348 4.46 -11.61 -8.11
N LYS A 349 5.75 -11.32 -8.06
CA LYS A 349 6.71 -12.16 -7.35
C LYS A 349 7.59 -11.27 -6.47
N SER A 350 7.37 -11.34 -5.16
CA SER A 350 8.30 -10.76 -4.21
C SER A 350 9.46 -11.72 -3.92
N GLU A 351 10.63 -11.19 -3.59
CA GLU A 351 11.79 -11.98 -3.18
C GLU A 351 12.48 -11.32 -1.99
N LEU A 352 12.71 -12.11 -0.95
CA LEU A 352 13.44 -11.72 0.25
C LEU A 352 14.55 -12.74 0.49
N GLU A 353 15.49 -12.35 1.31
CA GLU A 353 16.58 -13.22 1.76
C GLU A 353 16.05 -14.52 2.40
N PRO A 354 16.83 -15.61 2.41
CA PRO A 354 16.47 -16.87 3.04
C PRO A 354 16.02 -16.71 4.50
N PHE A 355 15.22 -17.63 5.00
CA PHE A 355 14.62 -17.54 6.34
C PHE A 355 15.68 -17.42 7.45
N PRO A 356 15.56 -16.43 8.37
CA PRO A 356 16.42 -16.31 9.54
C PRO A 356 15.92 -17.20 10.67
N MET A 357 16.40 -18.45 10.74
CA MET A 357 15.99 -19.41 11.76
C MET A 357 16.66 -19.10 13.10
N ASP A 358 15.86 -19.05 14.16
CA ASP A 358 16.28 -19.11 15.54
C ASP A 358 15.92 -20.49 16.13
N SER A 359 16.84 -21.13 16.82
CA SER A 359 16.59 -22.42 17.43
C SER A 359 15.55 -22.40 18.56
N TYR A 360 15.30 -21.23 19.16
CA TYR A 360 14.22 -21.03 20.13
C TYR A 360 12.84 -21.30 19.49
N ASP A 361 12.63 -21.00 18.21
CA ASP A 361 11.38 -21.33 17.50
C ASP A 361 11.12 -22.83 17.41
N ILE A 362 12.20 -23.64 17.49
CA ILE A 362 12.14 -25.09 17.37
C ILE A 362 12.01 -25.78 18.75
N PHE A 363 12.80 -25.33 19.73
CA PHE A 363 12.95 -26.00 21.02
C PHE A 363 12.24 -25.28 22.17
N GLY A 364 11.78 -24.02 21.97
CA GLY A 364 11.30 -23.17 23.06
C GLY A 364 12.40 -22.94 24.08
N ASP A 365 12.04 -22.76 25.32
CA ASP A 365 13.00 -22.58 26.44
C ASP A 365 13.75 -23.85 26.84
N ALA A 366 13.39 -24.99 26.27
CA ALA A 366 14.05 -26.26 26.62
C ALA A 366 15.49 -26.33 26.11
N ASN A 367 16.39 -26.84 26.87
CA ASN A 367 17.81 -27.05 26.50
C ASN A 367 18.49 -25.75 26.08
N ASN A 368 18.29 -24.68 26.83
CA ASN A 368 18.80 -23.35 26.50
C ASN A 368 18.38 -22.88 25.10
N GLY A 369 17.14 -23.20 24.69
CA GLY A 369 16.59 -22.84 23.39
C GLY A 369 17.26 -23.54 22.19
N GLY A 370 17.94 -24.62 22.35
CA GLY A 370 18.75 -25.19 21.28
C GLY A 370 18.82 -26.70 21.23
N ILE A 371 19.76 -27.20 20.44
CA ILE A 371 20.05 -28.64 20.32
C ILE A 371 20.57 -29.14 21.65
N PRO A 372 19.91 -30.14 22.32
CA PRO A 372 20.37 -30.66 23.59
C PRO A 372 21.76 -31.29 23.48
N LEU A 373 22.60 -31.04 24.49
CA LEU A 373 23.94 -31.65 24.56
C LEU A 373 23.86 -33.16 24.63
N GLN A 374 22.82 -33.67 25.32
CA GLN A 374 22.55 -35.10 25.39
C GLN A 374 21.06 -35.39 25.28
N TYR A 375 20.70 -36.45 24.57
CA TYR A 375 19.34 -36.98 24.43
C TYR A 375 19.37 -38.50 24.22
N GLU A 376 18.24 -39.18 24.50
CA GLU A 376 18.11 -40.61 24.29
C GLU A 376 18.06 -40.96 22.79
N ASN A 377 18.88 -41.93 22.38
CA ASN A 377 18.81 -42.48 21.02
C ASN A 377 17.66 -43.49 20.89
N SER A 378 17.49 -44.06 19.70
CA SER A 378 16.44 -45.08 19.45
C SER A 378 16.59 -46.38 20.26
N ALA A 379 17.72 -46.62 20.91
CA ALA A 379 17.98 -47.76 21.80
C ALA A 379 17.82 -47.39 23.30
N GLY A 380 17.62 -46.10 23.64
CA GLY A 380 17.53 -45.65 25.03
C GLY A 380 18.87 -45.23 25.64
N ASP A 381 19.94 -45.11 24.85
CA ASP A 381 21.24 -44.67 25.34
C ASP A 381 21.35 -43.16 25.20
N MET A 382 21.97 -42.48 26.18
CA MET A 382 22.29 -41.07 26.13
C MET A 382 23.43 -40.81 25.14
N ILE A 383 23.15 -39.96 24.10
CA ILE A 383 24.12 -39.61 23.07
C ILE A 383 24.19 -38.10 22.90
N SER A 384 25.25 -37.58 22.28
CA SER A 384 25.34 -36.23 21.73
C SER A 384 25.01 -36.21 20.24
N ASN A 385 24.64 -35.05 19.72
CA ASN A 385 24.39 -34.89 18.28
C ASN A 385 25.65 -35.19 17.46
N PRO A 386 25.60 -36.16 16.51
CA PRO A 386 26.78 -36.60 15.74
C PRO A 386 27.36 -35.50 14.82
N TYR A 387 26.60 -34.44 14.51
CA TYR A 387 27.08 -33.29 13.74
C TYR A 387 27.69 -32.19 14.60
N MET A 388 27.45 -32.17 15.92
CA MET A 388 27.96 -31.14 16.84
C MET A 388 29.46 -31.23 17.00
N PRO A 389 30.27 -30.20 16.64
CA PRO A 389 31.70 -30.18 16.90
C PRO A 389 32.04 -30.33 18.38
N GLN A 390 33.09 -31.06 18.67
CA GLN A 390 33.52 -31.32 20.05
C GLN A 390 33.86 -30.04 20.80
N GLU A 391 34.42 -29.06 20.09
CA GLU A 391 34.79 -27.75 20.67
C GLU A 391 33.57 -26.98 21.16
N ILE A 392 32.45 -27.00 20.42
CA ILE A 392 31.18 -26.39 20.82
C ILE A 392 30.58 -27.16 22.02
N TYR A 393 30.57 -28.48 21.96
CA TYR A 393 30.10 -29.33 23.06
C TYR A 393 30.87 -29.08 24.37
N ASP A 394 32.21 -29.04 24.31
CA ASP A 394 33.07 -28.81 25.46
C ASP A 394 32.88 -27.41 26.04
N ALA A 395 32.76 -26.39 25.18
CA ALA A 395 32.53 -25.00 25.61
C ALA A 395 31.17 -24.82 26.29
N ALA A 396 30.09 -25.38 25.73
CA ALA A 396 28.76 -25.36 26.34
C ALA A 396 28.73 -26.10 27.69
N THR A 397 29.35 -27.28 27.75
CA THR A 397 29.49 -28.06 28.99
C THR A 397 30.27 -27.29 30.07
N ALA A 398 31.38 -26.62 29.71
CA ALA A 398 32.17 -25.82 30.61
C ALA A 398 31.39 -24.65 31.23
N ASN A 399 30.43 -24.11 30.49
CA ASN A 399 29.52 -23.06 30.93
C ASN A 399 28.25 -23.57 31.62
N GLY A 400 28.11 -24.88 31.80
CA GLY A 400 27.02 -25.52 32.54
C GLY A 400 25.70 -25.52 31.78
N LEU A 401 25.73 -25.41 30.43
CA LEU A 401 24.54 -25.46 29.59
C LEU A 401 24.09 -26.91 29.38
N ASP A 402 22.82 -27.10 29.12
CA ASP A 402 22.19 -28.37 28.73
C ASP A 402 21.89 -28.50 27.24
N GLY A 403 22.04 -27.38 26.47
CA GLY A 403 21.89 -27.31 25.02
C GLY A 403 22.64 -26.14 24.41
N VAL A 404 22.72 -26.14 23.08
CA VAL A 404 23.37 -25.08 22.28
C VAL A 404 22.32 -24.41 21.40
N SER A 405 21.98 -23.16 21.70
CA SER A 405 21.13 -22.35 20.82
C SER A 405 21.92 -21.86 19.64
N PHE A 406 21.22 -21.65 18.51
CA PHE A 406 21.84 -21.15 17.29
C PHE A 406 20.89 -20.25 16.52
N VAL A 407 21.46 -19.34 15.76
CA VAL A 407 20.77 -18.61 14.68
C VAL A 407 21.44 -18.92 13.36
N ARG A 408 20.64 -19.05 12.30
CA ARG A 408 21.16 -19.41 10.98
C ARG A 408 20.26 -18.89 9.85
N ARG A 409 20.88 -18.34 8.82
CA ARG A 409 20.20 -18.05 7.54
C ARG A 409 20.10 -19.34 6.74
N LEU A 410 18.90 -19.79 6.41
CA LEU A 410 18.65 -21.05 5.71
C LEU A 410 18.89 -20.94 4.19
N SER A 411 20.11 -20.61 3.79
CA SER A 411 20.47 -20.33 2.38
C SER A 411 20.24 -21.52 1.44
N GLU A 412 20.36 -22.75 1.94
CA GLU A 412 20.15 -23.98 1.17
C GLU A 412 18.65 -24.21 0.83
N PHE A 413 17.75 -23.52 1.54
CA PHE A 413 16.30 -23.58 1.31
C PHE A 413 15.82 -22.57 0.24
N GLY A 414 16.72 -21.69 -0.22
CA GLY A 414 16.39 -20.61 -1.14
C GLY A 414 15.86 -19.35 -0.45
N GLY A 415 15.57 -18.31 -1.24
CA GLY A 415 14.95 -17.08 -0.76
C GLY A 415 13.50 -17.28 -0.30
N ARG A 416 13.02 -16.42 0.57
CA ARG A 416 11.60 -16.33 0.93
C ARG A 416 10.85 -15.60 -0.19
N GLY A 417 10.59 -16.32 -1.26
CA GLY A 417 9.82 -15.80 -2.39
C GLY A 417 8.32 -15.98 -2.15
N SER A 418 7.52 -15.02 -2.62
CA SER A 418 6.06 -15.16 -2.65
C SER A 418 5.53 -14.86 -4.04
N GLU A 419 4.79 -15.80 -4.60
CA GLU A 419 4.06 -15.60 -5.85
C GLU A 419 2.59 -15.32 -5.51
N ASN A 420 2.08 -14.16 -5.97
CA ASN A 420 0.69 -13.77 -5.85
C ASN A 420 0.04 -13.74 -7.23
N GLU A 421 -1.08 -14.45 -7.38
CA GLU A 421 -1.98 -14.31 -8.52
C GLU A 421 -3.29 -13.69 -8.02
N ARG A 422 -3.59 -12.48 -8.49
CA ARG A 422 -4.79 -11.72 -8.15
C ARG A 422 -5.68 -11.61 -9.38
N GLN A 423 -6.94 -12.01 -9.25
CA GLN A 423 -7.92 -11.94 -10.33
C GLN A 423 -9.10 -11.08 -9.88
N THR A 424 -9.35 -9.98 -10.60
CA THR A 424 -10.48 -9.08 -10.34
C THR A 424 -11.47 -9.17 -11.49
N PHE A 425 -12.72 -9.43 -11.15
CA PHE A 425 -13.85 -9.40 -12.08
C PHE A 425 -14.89 -8.40 -11.59
N ARG A 426 -15.31 -7.48 -12.45
CA ARG A 426 -16.41 -6.55 -12.19
C ARG A 426 -17.36 -6.52 -13.36
N THR A 427 -18.66 -6.48 -13.09
CA THR A 427 -19.67 -6.22 -14.11
C THR A 427 -20.77 -5.33 -13.57
N VAL A 428 -21.24 -4.42 -14.42
CA VAL A 428 -22.34 -3.53 -14.13
C VAL A 428 -23.39 -3.68 -15.23
N PHE A 429 -24.63 -3.79 -14.84
CA PHE A 429 -25.79 -3.74 -15.75
C PHE A 429 -26.68 -2.61 -15.31
N GLY A 430 -27.13 -1.79 -16.23
CA GLY A 430 -28.01 -0.70 -15.88
C GLY A 430 -28.93 -0.25 -17.01
N LEU A 431 -29.90 0.53 -16.57
CA LEU A 431 -30.78 1.32 -17.42
C LEU A 431 -30.61 2.76 -17.00
N GLU A 432 -30.54 3.65 -17.96
CA GLU A 432 -30.54 5.09 -17.74
C GLU A 432 -31.54 5.76 -18.69
N GLY A 433 -31.98 6.93 -18.33
CA GLY A 433 -32.92 7.61 -19.21
C GLY A 433 -33.26 9.02 -18.76
N GLN A 434 -34.06 9.66 -19.60
CA GLN A 434 -34.53 11.04 -19.45
C GLN A 434 -36.02 11.14 -19.77
N PHE A 435 -36.69 12.12 -19.17
CA PHE A 435 -38.11 12.41 -19.42
C PHE A 435 -38.41 13.91 -19.16
N ALA A 436 -39.63 14.34 -19.44
CA ALA A 436 -40.10 15.72 -19.31
C ALA A 436 -39.21 16.72 -20.07
N ASP A 437 -39.06 16.48 -21.37
CA ASP A 437 -38.24 17.31 -22.28
C ASP A 437 -36.80 17.47 -21.80
N ASP A 438 -36.19 16.32 -21.34
CA ASP A 438 -34.82 16.14 -20.88
C ASP A 438 -34.47 16.88 -19.57
N SER A 439 -35.48 17.43 -18.88
CA SER A 439 -35.29 18.11 -17.60
C SER A 439 -35.10 17.17 -16.40
N TRP A 440 -35.41 15.88 -16.55
CA TRP A 440 -35.21 14.85 -15.55
C TRP A 440 -34.42 13.68 -16.10
N ARG A 441 -33.43 13.22 -15.33
CA ARG A 441 -32.64 12.03 -15.62
C ARG A 441 -32.79 11.01 -14.50
N TRP A 442 -32.68 9.73 -14.85
CA TRP A 442 -32.70 8.63 -13.90
C TRP A 442 -31.77 7.51 -14.35
N ASP A 443 -31.20 6.79 -13.39
CA ASP A 443 -30.50 5.55 -13.63
C ASP A 443 -30.81 4.51 -12.57
N VAL A 444 -30.75 3.25 -12.98
CA VAL A 444 -30.85 2.07 -12.11
C VAL A 444 -29.75 1.11 -12.52
N SER A 445 -28.94 0.66 -11.58
CA SER A 445 -27.85 -0.25 -11.88
C SER A 445 -27.65 -1.32 -10.80
N TYR A 446 -27.11 -2.44 -11.24
CA TYR A 446 -26.60 -3.50 -10.38
C TYR A 446 -25.14 -3.76 -10.72
N ASN A 447 -24.26 -3.63 -9.73
CA ASN A 447 -22.83 -3.84 -9.81
C ASN A 447 -22.44 -5.08 -9.00
N TYR A 448 -21.72 -5.99 -9.62
CA TYR A 448 -21.09 -7.15 -8.96
C TYR A 448 -19.58 -7.10 -9.19
N GLY A 449 -18.83 -7.12 -8.12
CA GLY A 449 -17.37 -7.22 -8.15
C GLY A 449 -16.86 -8.38 -7.30
N GLN A 450 -15.78 -9.01 -7.76
CA GLN A 450 -15.07 -10.04 -7.00
C GLN A 450 -13.57 -9.96 -7.29
N THR A 451 -12.78 -9.95 -6.22
CA THR A 451 -11.32 -10.15 -6.28
C THR A 451 -10.98 -11.47 -5.60
N THR A 452 -10.20 -12.31 -6.27
CA THR A 452 -9.63 -13.54 -5.70
C THR A 452 -8.13 -13.45 -5.72
N GLN A 453 -7.49 -13.93 -4.67
CA GLN A 453 -6.04 -13.99 -4.53
C GLN A 453 -5.63 -15.41 -4.19
N ALA A 454 -4.65 -15.94 -4.90
CA ALA A 454 -3.91 -17.15 -4.56
C ALA A 454 -2.45 -16.78 -4.33
N GLN A 455 -1.94 -17.10 -3.15
CA GLN A 455 -0.56 -16.82 -2.72
C GLN A 455 0.14 -18.13 -2.38
N VAL A 456 1.38 -18.27 -2.83
CA VAL A 456 2.30 -19.34 -2.43
C VAL A 456 3.62 -18.70 -2.03
N SER A 457 4.01 -18.86 -0.76
CA SER A 457 5.29 -18.39 -0.24
C SER A 457 6.22 -19.59 -0.02
N GLN A 458 7.40 -19.53 -0.62
CA GLN A 458 8.44 -20.55 -0.57
C GLN A 458 9.50 -20.22 0.49
N GLY A 459 10.46 -21.13 0.71
CA GLY A 459 11.58 -20.91 1.63
C GLY A 459 11.22 -20.98 3.11
N GLN A 460 10.02 -21.46 3.44
CA GLN A 460 9.57 -21.69 4.81
C GLN A 460 9.88 -23.14 5.22
N VAL A 461 9.80 -23.43 6.53
CA VAL A 461 10.11 -24.75 7.08
C VAL A 461 9.01 -25.24 8.03
N ASP A 462 8.75 -26.54 8.05
CA ASP A 462 7.97 -27.21 9.09
C ASP A 462 8.85 -27.34 10.35
N ILE A 463 8.52 -26.58 11.41
CA ILE A 463 9.25 -26.56 12.67
C ILE A 463 9.26 -27.95 13.36
N THR A 464 8.17 -28.72 13.22
CA THR A 464 8.09 -30.05 13.77
C THR A 464 9.02 -31.04 13.02
N ALA A 465 9.00 -30.98 11.69
CA ALA A 465 9.92 -31.77 10.86
C ALA A 465 11.38 -31.36 11.11
N MET A 466 11.66 -30.08 11.28
CA MET A 466 12.99 -29.57 11.59
C MET A 466 13.50 -30.07 12.95
N ARG A 467 12.63 -30.08 13.97
CA ARG A 467 12.98 -30.66 15.30
C ARG A 467 13.39 -32.13 15.19
N TYR A 468 12.64 -32.96 14.45
CA TYR A 468 12.99 -34.35 14.23
C TYR A 468 14.29 -34.52 13.44
N ALA A 469 14.54 -33.69 12.44
CA ALA A 469 15.74 -33.71 11.60
C ALA A 469 17.01 -33.31 12.38
N LEU A 470 16.89 -32.40 13.35
CA LEU A 470 18.00 -31.94 14.21
C LEU A 470 18.39 -32.97 15.26
N LEU A 471 17.46 -33.83 15.71
CA LEU A 471 17.75 -34.92 16.66
C LEU A 471 18.14 -36.19 15.91
N SER A 472 19.44 -36.42 15.77
CA SER A 472 20.00 -37.45 14.89
C SER A 472 20.94 -38.38 15.66
N GLU A 473 21.10 -39.65 15.20
CA GLU A 473 21.94 -40.68 15.74
C GLU A 473 22.76 -41.35 14.64
N GLU A 474 23.88 -41.97 14.98
CA GLU A 474 24.54 -42.89 14.07
C GLU A 474 23.68 -44.15 13.89
N ASN A 475 23.48 -44.57 12.63
CA ASN A 475 22.69 -45.75 12.34
C ASN A 475 23.38 -47.04 12.82
N PRO A 476 22.82 -47.72 13.83
CA PRO A 476 23.47 -48.94 14.37
C PRO A 476 23.56 -50.10 13.37
N ASP A 477 22.68 -50.09 12.36
CA ASP A 477 22.65 -51.12 11.32
C ASP A 477 23.62 -50.82 10.15
N ASN A 478 24.06 -49.54 10.04
CA ASN A 478 24.97 -49.09 8.98
C ASN A 478 25.94 -48.04 9.54
N PRO A 479 27.03 -48.43 10.21
CA PRO A 479 27.97 -47.49 10.85
C PRO A 479 28.53 -46.44 9.86
N GLY A 480 28.53 -45.18 10.27
CA GLY A 480 28.93 -44.03 9.50
C GLY A 480 27.77 -43.36 8.73
N GLU A 481 26.57 -43.94 8.74
CA GLU A 481 25.35 -43.29 8.30
C GLU A 481 24.66 -42.59 9.49
N ILE A 482 24.24 -41.34 9.32
CA ILE A 482 23.46 -40.59 10.31
C ILE A 482 21.99 -40.67 9.93
N ARG A 483 21.11 -40.87 10.92
CA ARG A 483 19.65 -40.90 10.74
C ARG A 483 18.93 -40.14 11.87
N CYS A 484 17.67 -39.81 11.69
CA CYS A 484 16.84 -39.21 12.74
C CYS A 484 16.59 -40.20 13.85
N VAL A 485 16.55 -39.76 15.13
CA VAL A 485 16.32 -40.61 16.31
C VAL A 485 14.89 -41.17 16.30
N ASP A 486 13.88 -40.34 15.98
CA ASP A 486 12.48 -40.75 16.04
C ASP A 486 12.12 -41.77 14.96
N ALA A 487 11.62 -42.92 15.38
CA ALA A 487 11.31 -44.04 14.48
C ALA A 487 10.10 -43.74 13.59
N THR A 488 9.10 -43.03 14.10
CA THR A 488 7.91 -42.65 13.36
C THR A 488 8.27 -41.63 12.31
N ALA A 489 9.07 -40.61 12.65
CA ALA A 489 9.54 -39.61 11.70
C ALA A 489 10.33 -40.25 10.56
N ARG A 490 11.15 -41.30 10.82
CA ARG A 490 11.85 -42.07 9.77
C ARG A 490 10.89 -42.78 8.81
N GLU A 491 9.79 -43.34 9.33
CA GLU A 491 8.75 -43.93 8.47
C GLU A 491 8.11 -42.93 7.52
N PHE A 492 8.06 -41.68 7.94
CA PHE A 492 7.59 -40.53 7.12
C PHE A 492 8.71 -39.82 6.36
N GLY A 493 9.90 -40.41 6.24
CA GLY A 493 10.98 -39.93 5.38
C GLY A 493 11.91 -38.90 6.04
N CYS A 494 11.98 -38.84 7.37
CA CYS A 494 12.89 -37.92 8.07
C CYS A 494 14.34 -38.13 7.63
N MET A 495 14.97 -37.05 7.24
CA MET A 495 16.39 -36.97 6.88
C MET A 495 17.11 -36.06 7.90
N PRO A 496 18.27 -36.49 8.40
CA PRO A 496 18.99 -35.74 9.42
C PRO A 496 19.55 -34.43 8.86
N LEU A 497 19.37 -33.36 9.63
CA LEU A 497 19.78 -32.00 9.21
C LEU A 497 21.06 -31.59 9.96
N ASN A 498 22.11 -31.30 9.19
CA ASN A 498 23.32 -30.68 9.70
C ASN A 498 23.25 -29.16 9.57
N VAL A 499 23.35 -28.43 10.68
CA VAL A 499 23.32 -26.94 10.73
C VAL A 499 24.70 -26.31 10.97
N PHE A 500 25.75 -27.13 11.09
CA PHE A 500 27.10 -26.70 11.45
C PHE A 500 27.96 -26.45 10.18
N GLY A 501 28.17 -25.15 9.86
CA GLY A 501 29.03 -24.73 8.77
C GLY A 501 28.30 -24.40 7.45
N PHE A 502 29.09 -24.04 6.43
CA PHE A 502 28.60 -23.67 5.11
C PHE A 502 28.06 -24.88 4.33
N ASN A 503 26.91 -24.70 3.67
CA ASN A 503 26.29 -25.72 2.80
C ASN A 503 26.22 -27.10 3.47
N SER A 504 25.92 -27.11 4.77
CA SER A 504 25.94 -28.33 5.58
C SER A 504 24.65 -29.16 5.51
N ALA A 505 23.53 -28.54 5.12
CA ALA A 505 22.26 -29.20 4.93
C ALA A 505 22.23 -29.98 3.61
N SER A 506 21.89 -31.29 3.66
CA SER A 506 21.74 -32.07 2.44
C SER A 506 20.46 -31.69 1.67
N PRO A 507 20.41 -31.86 0.34
CA PRO A 507 19.19 -31.61 -0.43
C PRO A 507 17.99 -32.44 0.05
N GLU A 508 18.22 -33.66 0.54
CA GLU A 508 17.19 -34.55 1.07
C GLU A 508 16.63 -34.02 2.40
N ALA A 509 17.50 -33.51 3.29
CA ALA A 509 17.09 -32.88 4.56
C ALA A 509 16.32 -31.58 4.30
N VAL A 510 16.80 -30.77 3.37
CA VAL A 510 16.09 -29.55 2.92
C VAL A 510 14.69 -29.92 2.42
N ALA A 511 14.57 -30.92 1.53
CA ALA A 511 13.27 -31.34 0.98
C ALA A 511 12.32 -31.92 2.05
N TYR A 512 12.85 -32.58 3.10
CA TYR A 512 12.03 -33.10 4.20
C TYR A 512 11.47 -32.00 5.11
N VAL A 513 12.26 -30.94 5.34
CA VAL A 513 11.91 -29.86 6.28
C VAL A 513 11.17 -28.70 5.60
N SER A 514 11.36 -28.50 4.29
CA SER A 514 10.70 -27.41 3.56
C SER A 514 9.18 -27.52 3.58
N ALA A 515 8.52 -26.40 3.78
CA ALA A 515 7.06 -26.25 3.74
C ALA A 515 6.68 -24.95 3.05
N ASP A 516 5.89 -25.05 1.97
CA ASP A 516 5.33 -23.86 1.33
C ASP A 516 4.14 -23.35 2.16
N GLN A 517 4.07 -22.02 2.32
CA GLN A 517 2.92 -21.37 2.92
C GLN A 517 1.92 -21.00 1.83
N THR A 518 0.64 -21.29 2.04
CA THR A 518 -0.40 -20.95 1.08
C THR A 518 -1.51 -20.10 1.72
N ARG A 519 -1.95 -19.06 0.99
CA ARG A 519 -3.10 -18.23 1.36
C ARG A 519 -4.02 -18.08 0.16
N ASN A 520 -5.33 -18.24 0.41
CA ASN A 520 -6.37 -17.98 -0.58
C ASN A 520 -7.37 -16.99 -0.01
N ALA A 521 -7.57 -15.86 -0.71
CA ALA A 521 -8.52 -14.86 -0.27
C ALA A 521 -9.54 -14.54 -1.36
N THR A 522 -10.73 -14.09 -0.94
CA THR A 522 -11.80 -13.68 -1.85
C THR A 522 -12.55 -12.50 -1.23
N VAL A 523 -12.60 -11.39 -1.96
CA VAL A 523 -13.43 -10.22 -1.66
C VAL A 523 -14.60 -10.17 -2.64
N LYS A 524 -15.79 -9.84 -2.16
CA LYS A 524 -16.99 -9.66 -3.01
C LYS A 524 -17.72 -8.41 -2.64
N GLN A 525 -18.20 -7.71 -3.66
CA GLN A 525 -19.03 -6.53 -3.54
C GLN A 525 -20.27 -6.69 -4.43
N LYS A 526 -21.44 -6.34 -3.91
CA LYS A 526 -22.71 -6.25 -4.63
C LYS A 526 -23.34 -4.91 -4.30
N VAL A 527 -23.68 -4.14 -5.31
CA VAL A 527 -24.29 -2.82 -5.15
C VAL A 527 -25.49 -2.70 -6.08
N PHE A 528 -26.64 -2.37 -5.52
CA PHE A 528 -27.80 -1.91 -6.26
C PHE A 528 -27.96 -0.42 -6.03
N GLN A 529 -28.14 0.35 -7.10
CA GLN A 529 -28.38 1.81 -7.03
C GLN A 529 -29.56 2.19 -7.91
N ALA A 530 -30.34 3.17 -7.44
CA ALA A 530 -31.35 3.84 -8.24
C ALA A 530 -31.35 5.34 -7.92
N ASN A 531 -31.18 6.17 -8.93
CA ASN A 531 -30.98 7.62 -8.83
C ASN A 531 -31.94 8.34 -9.73
N ILE A 532 -32.36 9.54 -9.31
CA ILE A 532 -33.16 10.46 -10.12
C ILE A 532 -32.75 11.90 -9.83
N SER A 533 -32.59 12.73 -10.86
CA SER A 533 -32.25 14.14 -10.70
C SER A 533 -32.94 15.01 -11.74
N GLY A 534 -33.22 16.25 -11.40
CA GLY A 534 -33.83 17.20 -12.33
C GLY A 534 -34.25 18.53 -11.70
N ALA A 535 -34.81 19.38 -12.51
CA ALA A 535 -35.37 20.66 -12.08
C ALA A 535 -36.77 20.46 -11.47
N LEU A 536 -36.99 20.93 -10.23
CA LEU A 536 -38.25 20.75 -9.52
C LEU A 536 -39.22 21.87 -9.86
N PHE A 537 -38.78 23.13 -9.85
CA PHE A 537 -39.53 24.30 -10.29
C PHE A 537 -38.60 25.52 -10.48
N GLU A 538 -39.01 26.45 -11.31
CA GLU A 538 -38.28 27.69 -11.58
C GLU A 538 -38.45 28.69 -10.42
N MET A 539 -37.33 29.19 -9.87
CA MET A 539 -37.23 30.26 -8.91
C MET A 539 -36.80 31.58 -9.62
N PRO A 540 -36.92 32.75 -8.96
CA PRO A 540 -36.49 34.03 -9.57
C PRO A 540 -35.03 34.08 -10.01
N ALA A 541 -34.17 33.26 -9.45
CA ALA A 541 -32.72 33.20 -9.77
C ALA A 541 -32.32 31.99 -10.64
N GLY A 542 -33.24 31.13 -11.03
CA GLY A 542 -33.01 29.92 -11.83
C GLY A 542 -33.79 28.73 -11.31
N ASP A 543 -33.50 27.52 -11.80
CA ASP A 543 -34.22 26.31 -11.41
C ASP A 543 -33.75 25.75 -10.05
N LEU A 544 -34.68 25.42 -9.18
CA LEU A 544 -34.40 24.58 -8.01
C LEU A 544 -34.17 23.14 -8.52
N ALA A 545 -32.91 22.69 -8.49
CA ALA A 545 -32.56 21.36 -8.94
C ALA A 545 -32.40 20.40 -7.74
N VAL A 546 -32.79 19.15 -7.94
CA VAL A 546 -32.73 18.12 -6.92
C VAL A 546 -32.14 16.81 -7.47
N ALA A 547 -31.50 16.04 -6.60
CA ALA A 547 -31.16 14.64 -6.86
C ALA A 547 -31.52 13.81 -5.62
N THR A 548 -31.97 12.58 -5.83
CA THR A 548 -32.23 11.63 -4.75
C THR A 548 -32.04 10.21 -5.25
N GLY A 549 -31.69 9.32 -4.33
CA GLY A 549 -31.51 7.93 -4.68
C GLY A 549 -31.41 7.00 -3.48
N ILE A 550 -31.37 5.73 -3.82
CA ILE A 550 -31.17 4.64 -2.87
C ILE A 550 -29.98 3.79 -3.30
N GLU A 551 -29.27 3.27 -2.33
CA GLU A 551 -28.19 2.30 -2.53
C GLU A 551 -28.36 1.15 -1.54
N SER A 552 -28.21 -0.10 -2.01
CA SER A 552 -28.11 -1.28 -1.15
C SER A 552 -26.81 -2.00 -1.50
N ARG A 553 -25.92 -2.17 -0.53
CA ARG A 553 -24.58 -2.71 -0.73
C ARG A 553 -24.30 -3.84 0.24
N SER A 554 -23.64 -4.90 -0.26
CA SER A 554 -23.15 -6.02 0.53
C SER A 554 -21.67 -6.25 0.20
N GLU A 555 -20.83 -6.30 1.22
CA GLU A 555 -19.40 -6.58 1.08
C GLU A 555 -18.99 -7.74 1.97
N SER A 556 -18.14 -8.62 1.46
CA SER A 556 -17.64 -9.77 2.20
C SER A 556 -16.19 -10.09 1.85
N SER A 557 -15.42 -10.48 2.85
CA SER A 557 -14.05 -10.97 2.69
C SER A 557 -13.85 -12.30 3.39
N VAL A 558 -13.09 -13.18 2.75
CA VAL A 558 -12.68 -14.48 3.30
C VAL A 558 -11.22 -14.69 2.95
N ALA A 559 -10.36 -14.90 3.94
CA ALA A 559 -8.99 -15.32 3.77
C ALA A 559 -8.74 -16.65 4.48
N ARG A 560 -8.06 -17.59 3.81
CA ARG A 560 -7.76 -18.94 4.33
C ARG A 560 -6.29 -19.24 4.16
N ASN A 561 -5.65 -19.56 5.27
CA ASN A 561 -4.27 -20.01 5.34
C ASN A 561 -4.22 -21.55 5.42
N ASP A 562 -3.09 -22.14 5.09
CA ASP A 562 -2.84 -23.56 5.27
C ASP A 562 -2.78 -23.95 6.78
N ALA A 563 -2.77 -25.24 7.05
CA ALA A 563 -2.88 -25.76 8.40
C ALA A 563 -1.63 -25.52 9.27
N LEU A 564 -0.43 -25.41 8.68
CA LEU A 564 0.79 -25.11 9.43
C LEU A 564 0.82 -23.64 9.81
N THR A 565 0.47 -22.74 8.87
CA THR A 565 0.36 -21.30 9.10
C THR A 565 -0.67 -20.97 10.18
N VAL A 566 -1.85 -21.61 10.13
CA VAL A 566 -2.89 -21.41 11.17
C VAL A 566 -2.40 -21.78 12.57
N ARG A 567 -1.43 -22.71 12.67
CA ARG A 567 -0.88 -23.18 13.93
C ARG A 567 0.46 -22.57 14.31
N GLY A 568 1.04 -21.70 13.46
CA GLY A 568 2.39 -21.16 13.66
C GLY A 568 3.50 -22.23 13.60
N LEU A 569 3.32 -23.27 12.78
CA LEU A 569 4.27 -24.39 12.65
C LEU A 569 5.09 -24.37 11.37
N ASN A 570 5.03 -23.31 10.59
CA ASN A 570 5.78 -23.14 9.34
C ASN A 570 6.82 -22.02 9.41
N SER A 571 7.51 -21.87 10.53
CA SER A 571 8.51 -20.82 10.77
C SER A 571 7.96 -19.37 10.68
N SER A 572 6.65 -19.19 10.73
CA SER A 572 5.99 -17.88 10.79
C SER A 572 5.01 -17.81 11.96
N ASN A 573 4.57 -16.60 12.29
CA ASN A 573 3.54 -16.39 13.30
C ASN A 573 2.24 -17.09 12.93
N ALA A 574 1.51 -17.61 13.93
CA ALA A 574 0.19 -18.17 13.71
C ALA A 574 -0.74 -17.11 13.11
N SER A 575 -1.30 -17.42 11.95
CA SER A 575 -2.22 -16.54 11.25
C SER A 575 -3.53 -17.30 10.96
N PRO A 576 -4.61 -17.03 11.70
CA PRO A 576 -5.86 -17.76 11.53
C PRO A 576 -6.61 -17.34 10.28
N ASN A 577 -7.67 -18.09 9.95
CA ASN A 577 -8.55 -17.75 8.84
C ASN A 577 -9.46 -16.58 9.22
N VAL A 578 -9.57 -15.59 8.34
CA VAL A 578 -10.47 -14.43 8.50
C VAL A 578 -11.73 -14.62 7.65
N LYS A 579 -12.88 -14.23 8.17
CA LYS A 579 -14.13 -14.22 7.42
C LYS A 579 -15.12 -13.21 8.02
N GLY A 580 -15.57 -12.28 7.21
CA GLY A 580 -16.59 -11.31 7.60
C GLY A 580 -17.43 -10.83 6.43
N GLN A 581 -18.53 -10.16 6.78
CA GLN A 581 -19.46 -9.54 5.84
C GLN A 581 -20.20 -8.41 6.56
N PHE A 582 -20.53 -7.36 5.81
CA PHE A 582 -21.52 -6.37 6.23
C PHE A 582 -22.44 -5.99 5.07
N ASP A 583 -23.62 -5.52 5.44
CA ASP A 583 -24.63 -5.01 4.52
C ASP A 583 -24.96 -3.57 4.94
N VAL A 584 -25.31 -2.72 3.97
CA VAL A 584 -25.76 -1.34 4.22
C VAL A 584 -26.84 -0.95 3.24
N ASP A 585 -27.90 -0.33 3.76
CA ASP A 585 -29.00 0.28 2.99
C ASP A 585 -28.98 1.79 3.19
N GLU A 586 -28.98 2.55 2.10
CA GLU A 586 -28.75 3.99 2.12
C GLU A 586 -29.81 4.75 1.33
N PHE A 587 -30.13 5.94 1.83
CA PHE A 587 -30.96 6.94 1.15
C PHE A 587 -30.25 8.28 1.17
N TYR A 588 -30.16 8.96 0.02
CA TYR A 588 -29.60 10.31 -0.05
C TYR A 588 -30.51 11.28 -0.79
N ALA A 589 -30.35 12.56 -0.50
CA ALA A 589 -30.99 13.67 -1.20
C ALA A 589 -30.05 14.86 -1.29
N GLU A 590 -30.04 15.48 -2.47
CA GLU A 590 -29.33 16.74 -2.76
C GLU A 590 -30.33 17.78 -3.28
N VAL A 591 -30.08 19.04 -2.98
CA VAL A 591 -30.81 20.18 -3.52
C VAL A 591 -29.85 21.32 -3.86
N ASN A 592 -29.97 21.91 -5.03
CA ASN A 592 -29.29 23.15 -5.43
C ASN A 592 -30.29 24.27 -5.53
N VAL A 593 -30.11 25.31 -4.68
CA VAL A 593 -30.98 26.46 -4.57
C VAL A 593 -30.30 27.67 -5.21
N PRO A 594 -30.74 28.14 -6.37
CA PRO A 594 -30.24 29.38 -6.94
C PRO A 594 -30.73 30.57 -6.07
N LEU A 595 -29.79 31.30 -5.48
CA LEU A 595 -30.07 32.42 -4.56
C LEU A 595 -30.15 33.79 -5.26
N LEU A 596 -29.21 34.05 -6.15
CA LEU A 596 -29.07 35.33 -6.85
C LEU A 596 -28.74 35.13 -8.32
N LYS A 597 -29.25 36.01 -9.19
CA LYS A 597 -28.90 36.10 -10.62
C LYS A 597 -28.90 37.53 -11.08
N ASP A 598 -27.86 37.98 -11.77
CA ASP A 598 -27.70 39.31 -12.39
C ASP A 598 -28.06 40.48 -11.45
N THR A 599 -27.54 40.39 -10.17
CA THR A 599 -27.73 41.45 -9.15
C THR A 599 -26.42 42.19 -8.90
N PHE A 600 -25.89 42.17 -7.62
CA PHE A 600 -24.53 42.66 -7.32
C PHE A 600 -23.45 41.59 -7.60
N VAL A 601 -23.87 40.37 -7.85
CA VAL A 601 -23.06 39.26 -8.38
C VAL A 601 -23.78 38.66 -9.57
N GLN A 602 -23.05 37.99 -10.48
CA GLN A 602 -23.60 37.34 -11.64
C GLN A 602 -24.54 36.19 -11.27
N SER A 603 -24.09 35.33 -10.36
CA SER A 603 -24.93 34.27 -9.76
C SER A 603 -24.46 33.87 -8.39
N ALA A 604 -25.36 33.35 -7.59
CA ALA A 604 -25.03 32.67 -6.34
C ALA A 604 -25.97 31.46 -6.16
N SER A 605 -25.43 30.31 -5.75
CA SER A 605 -26.20 29.09 -5.46
C SER A 605 -25.78 28.46 -4.14
N LEU A 606 -26.72 27.78 -3.49
CA LEU A 606 -26.53 27.01 -2.29
C LEU A 606 -26.88 25.55 -2.55
N GLY A 607 -25.89 24.68 -2.52
CA GLY A 607 -26.05 23.24 -2.54
C GLY A 607 -26.19 22.68 -1.12
N LEU A 608 -27.12 21.77 -0.91
CA LEU A 608 -27.27 21.04 0.35
C LEU A 608 -27.43 19.55 0.02
N ALA A 609 -26.69 18.69 0.73
CA ALA A 609 -26.79 17.23 0.60
C ALA A 609 -26.90 16.57 1.95
N GLY A 610 -27.59 15.43 1.99
CA GLY A 610 -27.65 14.59 3.18
C GLY A 610 -27.88 13.14 2.82
N ARG A 611 -27.28 12.23 3.61
CA ARG A 611 -27.43 10.77 3.46
C ARG A 611 -27.68 10.13 4.81
N LEU A 612 -28.52 9.11 4.80
CA LEU A 612 -28.77 8.20 5.91
C LEU A 612 -28.37 6.80 5.47
N SER A 613 -27.55 6.15 6.26
CA SER A 613 -27.02 4.81 5.97
C SER A 613 -27.28 3.90 7.17
N ASP A 614 -27.88 2.72 6.95
CA ASP A 614 -28.16 1.71 7.97
C ASP A 614 -27.27 0.49 7.75
N TYR A 615 -26.23 0.38 8.55
CA TYR A 615 -25.24 -0.69 8.50
C TYR A 615 -25.60 -1.84 9.41
N SER A 616 -25.40 -3.07 8.95
CA SER A 616 -25.56 -4.27 9.77
C SER A 616 -24.57 -4.36 10.94
N THR A 617 -23.50 -3.55 10.94
CA THR A 617 -22.41 -3.53 11.93
C THR A 617 -22.52 -2.37 12.89
N VAL A 618 -22.46 -1.14 12.41
CA VAL A 618 -22.42 0.08 13.25
C VAL A 618 -23.79 0.73 13.44
N GLY A 619 -24.87 0.20 12.79
CA GLY A 619 -26.20 0.77 12.86
C GLY A 619 -26.38 1.98 11.93
N THR A 620 -27.22 2.93 12.33
CA THR A 620 -27.62 4.06 11.48
C THR A 620 -26.66 5.23 11.63
N THR A 621 -26.04 5.65 10.53
CA THR A 621 -25.17 6.84 10.43
C THR A 621 -25.81 7.91 9.56
N SER A 622 -25.40 9.16 9.72
CA SER A 622 -25.88 10.27 8.92
C SER A 622 -24.74 11.18 8.49
N THR A 623 -24.74 11.64 7.25
CA THR A 623 -23.80 12.61 6.72
C THR A 623 -24.51 13.76 6.06
N TYR A 624 -23.88 14.93 6.06
CA TYR A 624 -24.44 16.14 5.46
C TYR A 624 -23.35 17.01 4.88
N GLU A 625 -23.74 17.83 3.91
CA GLU A 625 -22.86 18.79 3.24
C GLU A 625 -23.63 20.04 2.84
N GLY A 626 -22.99 21.19 2.97
CA GLY A 626 -23.45 22.46 2.45
C GLY A 626 -22.38 23.12 1.62
N LYS A 627 -22.75 23.59 0.40
CA LYS A 627 -21.86 24.22 -0.59
C LYS A 627 -22.41 25.59 -0.97
N LEU A 628 -21.54 26.58 -1.10
CA LEU A 628 -21.90 27.93 -1.54
C LEU A 628 -20.99 28.35 -2.70
N ASP A 629 -21.61 28.69 -3.84
CA ASP A 629 -20.96 29.27 -5.01
C ASP A 629 -21.40 30.69 -5.21
N ILE A 630 -20.44 31.57 -5.50
CA ILE A 630 -20.69 32.95 -5.84
C ILE A 630 -19.85 33.31 -7.08
N LYS A 631 -20.48 33.33 -8.24
CA LYS A 631 -19.89 33.88 -9.45
C LYS A 631 -20.04 35.40 -9.41
N VAL A 632 -18.96 36.05 -9.00
CA VAL A 632 -18.95 37.51 -8.85
C VAL A 632 -19.15 38.20 -10.22
N ASN A 633 -18.44 37.69 -11.21
CA ASN A 633 -18.53 38.08 -12.64
C ASN A 633 -17.94 36.94 -13.49
N ASP A 634 -17.81 37.14 -14.81
CA ASP A 634 -17.27 36.16 -15.77
C ASP A 634 -15.83 35.70 -15.45
N ASN A 635 -15.11 36.44 -14.60
CA ASN A 635 -13.70 36.20 -14.31
C ASN A 635 -13.45 35.63 -12.90
N ILE A 636 -14.42 35.74 -12.00
CA ILE A 636 -14.19 35.44 -10.56
C ILE A 636 -15.30 34.54 -10.02
N LEU A 637 -14.92 33.38 -9.53
CA LEU A 637 -15.75 32.45 -8.76
C LEU A 637 -15.19 32.31 -7.34
N LEU A 638 -16.03 32.47 -6.33
CA LEU A 638 -15.78 32.13 -4.96
C LEU A 638 -16.58 30.86 -4.62
N ARG A 639 -15.94 29.92 -3.93
CA ARG A 639 -16.60 28.68 -3.53
C ARG A 639 -16.25 28.33 -2.08
N GLY A 640 -17.15 27.63 -1.39
CA GLY A 640 -16.89 27.16 -0.04
C GLY A 640 -17.79 26.00 0.31
N SER A 641 -17.28 25.06 1.11
CA SER A 641 -18.06 23.91 1.58
C SER A 641 -17.82 23.63 3.07
N ALA A 642 -18.82 23.02 3.69
CA ALA A 642 -18.74 22.42 5.01
C ALA A 642 -19.43 21.06 4.94
N ALA A 643 -18.70 19.98 5.28
CA ALA A 643 -19.18 18.62 5.16
C ALA A 643 -18.85 17.81 6.41
N GLN A 644 -19.74 16.88 6.77
CA GLN A 644 -19.46 15.76 7.66
C GLN A 644 -19.44 14.48 6.83
N ALA A 645 -18.30 13.79 6.84
CA ALA A 645 -18.11 12.49 6.22
C ALA A 645 -17.98 11.40 7.28
N VAL A 646 -18.17 10.14 6.88
CA VAL A 646 -18.01 8.97 7.75
C VAL A 646 -17.24 7.88 7.04
N ARG A 647 -16.54 7.03 7.84
CA ARG A 647 -16.02 5.72 7.41
C ARG A 647 -16.52 4.65 8.37
N ALA A 648 -17.17 3.63 7.82
CA ALA A 648 -17.50 2.42 8.59
C ALA A 648 -16.27 1.49 8.66
N PRO A 649 -16.09 0.74 9.76
CA PRO A 649 -14.98 -0.21 9.88
C PRO A 649 -14.97 -1.27 8.79
N GLY A 650 -13.78 -1.67 8.34
CA GLY A 650 -13.56 -2.75 7.38
C GLY A 650 -13.80 -4.15 7.96
N VAL A 651 -13.77 -5.16 7.10
CA VAL A 651 -14.03 -6.55 7.54
C VAL A 651 -12.90 -7.09 8.43
N ASP A 652 -11.65 -6.76 8.14
CA ASP A 652 -10.49 -7.15 8.95
C ASP A 652 -10.48 -6.40 10.29
N GLU A 653 -10.76 -5.09 10.29
CA GLU A 653 -10.86 -4.31 11.52
C GLU A 653 -11.92 -4.87 12.49
N LEU A 654 -13.01 -5.45 11.95
CA LEU A 654 -14.10 -6.03 12.75
C LEU A 654 -13.87 -7.49 13.13
N TYR A 655 -13.33 -8.32 12.22
CA TYR A 655 -13.46 -9.76 12.30
C TYR A 655 -12.15 -10.54 12.19
N ASP A 656 -10.98 -9.87 12.15
CA ASP A 656 -9.70 -10.58 12.24
C ASP A 656 -9.60 -11.24 13.63
N PRO A 657 -9.49 -12.57 13.72
CA PRO A 657 -9.40 -13.26 15.00
C PRO A 657 -8.05 -13.08 15.70
N GLY A 658 -7.09 -12.40 15.06
CA GLY A 658 -5.79 -12.06 15.59
C GLY A 658 -4.63 -12.90 15.03
N THR A 659 -3.67 -12.22 14.41
CA THR A 659 -2.40 -12.80 13.99
C THR A 659 -1.43 -12.74 15.19
N GLN A 660 -0.71 -13.83 15.42
CA GLN A 660 0.27 -13.92 16.52
C GLN A 660 1.40 -12.90 16.31
N THR A 661 1.81 -12.27 17.38
CA THR A 661 2.93 -11.32 17.42
C THR A 661 3.81 -11.56 18.64
N PHE A 662 5.08 -11.17 18.54
CA PHE A 662 6.06 -11.23 19.62
C PHE A 662 6.73 -9.86 19.72
N SER A 663 6.16 -8.98 20.53
CA SER A 663 6.66 -7.61 20.70
C SER A 663 7.43 -7.49 22.03
N GLN A 664 8.39 -6.59 22.05
CA GLN A 664 8.95 -6.14 23.34
C GLN A 664 7.92 -5.21 23.98
N VAL A 665 7.36 -5.64 25.10
CA VAL A 665 6.38 -4.86 25.86
C VAL A 665 7.07 -4.28 27.09
N ASN A 666 7.07 -2.97 27.20
CA ASN A 666 7.53 -2.27 28.41
C ASN A 666 6.52 -2.49 29.53
N ASP A 667 6.82 -3.38 30.47
CA ASP A 667 5.93 -3.63 31.59
C ASP A 667 5.87 -2.41 32.53
N PRO A 668 4.72 -1.71 32.66
CA PRO A 668 4.59 -0.54 33.54
C PRO A 668 4.92 -0.83 35.01
N CYS A 669 4.93 -2.12 35.38
CA CYS A 669 5.22 -2.56 36.74
C CYS A 669 6.72 -2.79 37.01
N ASN A 670 7.57 -2.80 35.96
CA ASN A 670 9.01 -2.98 36.12
C ASN A 670 9.60 -1.79 36.92
N GLY A 671 10.41 -2.08 37.93
CA GLY A 671 10.98 -1.04 38.79
C GLY A 671 10.08 -0.58 39.96
N ILE A 672 8.87 -1.13 40.09
CA ILE A 672 7.96 -0.78 41.20
C ILE A 672 8.41 -1.39 42.51
N THR A 673 8.46 -0.54 43.53
CA THR A 673 8.81 -0.90 44.94
C THR A 673 7.60 -0.73 45.86
N ALA A 674 7.73 -1.14 47.11
CA ALA A 674 6.72 -0.86 48.15
C ALA A 674 6.54 0.66 48.42
N ALA A 675 7.53 1.49 48.09
CA ALA A 675 7.52 2.95 48.33
C ALA A 675 7.09 3.75 47.10
N SER A 676 7.01 3.16 45.92
CA SER A 676 6.55 3.81 44.66
C SER A 676 5.13 4.33 44.82
N GLN A 677 4.84 5.53 44.29
CA GLN A 677 3.54 6.22 44.42
C GLN A 677 2.88 6.43 43.07
N GLY A 678 1.57 6.60 43.06
CA GLY A 678 0.75 6.85 41.89
C GLY A 678 -0.10 5.67 41.46
N VAL A 679 -1.03 5.91 40.53
CA VAL A 679 -2.05 4.94 40.10
C VAL A 679 -1.40 3.65 39.58
N VAL A 680 -0.39 3.76 38.75
CA VAL A 680 0.35 2.61 38.20
C VAL A 680 0.94 1.75 39.33
N ALA A 681 1.65 2.38 40.28
CA ALA A 681 2.27 1.67 41.37
C ALA A 681 1.24 0.96 42.27
N ASP A 682 0.10 1.59 42.53
CA ASP A 682 -0.98 0.98 43.33
C ASP A 682 -1.63 -0.19 42.60
N ASN A 683 -1.87 -0.07 41.29
CA ASN A 683 -2.45 -1.13 40.45
C ASN A 683 -1.47 -2.31 40.29
N CYS A 684 -0.17 -2.08 40.11
CA CYS A 684 0.85 -3.12 40.06
C CYS A 684 0.91 -3.91 41.39
N ARG A 685 0.87 -3.23 42.52
CA ARG A 685 0.85 -3.90 43.84
C ARG A 685 -0.46 -4.63 44.14
N ALA A 686 -1.54 -4.32 43.41
CA ALA A 686 -2.79 -5.08 43.50
C ALA A 686 -2.70 -6.47 42.84
N VAL A 687 -1.70 -6.71 41.96
CA VAL A 687 -1.43 -8.03 41.38
C VAL A 687 -0.68 -8.90 42.37
N PRO A 688 -1.22 -10.05 42.81
CA PRO A 688 -0.62 -10.86 43.90
C PRO A 688 0.83 -11.32 43.61
N GLU A 689 1.12 -11.69 42.39
CA GLU A 689 2.43 -12.19 41.96
C GLU A 689 3.49 -11.07 41.97
N ILE A 690 3.12 -9.85 41.57
CA ILE A 690 4.00 -8.68 41.64
C ILE A 690 4.23 -8.27 43.08
N ALA A 691 3.17 -8.22 43.90
CA ALA A 691 3.28 -7.91 45.32
C ALA A 691 4.22 -8.89 46.06
N ALA A 692 4.11 -10.17 45.74
CA ALA A 692 4.98 -11.22 46.30
C ALA A 692 6.46 -11.03 45.91
N ARG A 693 6.77 -10.64 44.66
CA ARG A 693 8.17 -10.34 44.26
C ARG A 693 8.69 -9.07 44.95
N ILE A 694 7.87 -8.04 45.10
CA ILE A 694 8.25 -6.84 45.83
C ILE A 694 8.54 -7.17 47.33
N GLU A 695 7.74 -8.04 47.97
CA GLU A 695 7.98 -8.48 49.35
C GLU A 695 9.28 -9.28 49.48
N GLU A 696 9.59 -10.13 48.49
CA GLU A 696 10.76 -11.03 48.50
C GLU A 696 12.06 -10.28 48.14
N PHE A 697 12.03 -9.43 47.09
CA PHE A 697 13.24 -8.80 46.54
C PHE A 697 13.33 -7.27 46.80
N GLY A 698 12.26 -6.65 47.31
CA GLY A 698 12.18 -5.21 47.57
C GLY A 698 11.65 -4.39 46.38
N GLU A 699 11.71 -4.95 45.17
CA GLU A 699 11.33 -4.33 43.92
C GLU A 699 10.85 -5.38 42.93
N PHE A 700 9.92 -5.05 42.08
CA PHE A 700 9.55 -5.87 40.95
C PHE A 700 10.46 -5.53 39.74
N THR A 701 11.53 -6.29 39.60
CA THR A 701 12.52 -6.12 38.53
C THR A 701 12.44 -7.32 37.58
N LEU A 702 12.38 -7.06 36.29
CA LEU A 702 12.38 -8.12 35.27
C LEU A 702 13.80 -8.46 34.84
N SER A 703 14.07 -9.75 34.66
CA SER A 703 15.31 -10.26 34.10
C SER A 703 15.30 -10.12 32.58
N GLN A 704 16.47 -10.20 31.93
CA GLN A 704 16.60 -10.12 30.49
C GLN A 704 15.67 -11.08 29.71
N PRO A 705 15.52 -12.36 30.12
CA PRO A 705 14.54 -13.24 29.46
C PRO A 705 13.07 -12.80 29.61
N GLU A 706 12.70 -12.12 30.70
CA GLU A 706 11.35 -11.63 30.93
C GLU A 706 11.05 -10.33 30.16
N LEU A 707 12.09 -9.66 29.62
CA LEU A 707 12.00 -8.46 28.80
C LEU A 707 12.00 -8.77 27.29
N GLN A 708 12.28 -10.01 26.92
CA GLN A 708 12.31 -10.45 25.53
C GLN A 708 10.91 -10.91 25.08
N GLY A 709 10.42 -10.35 23.98
CA GLY A 709 9.29 -10.77 23.19
C GLY A 709 8.07 -11.36 23.95
N THR A 710 7.17 -10.50 24.39
CA THR A 710 5.88 -10.93 24.94
C THR A 710 4.97 -11.45 23.83
N THR A 711 4.44 -12.66 24.00
CA THR A 711 3.45 -13.24 23.07
C THR A 711 2.16 -12.42 23.08
N GLY A 712 1.48 -12.32 21.94
CA GLY A 712 0.17 -11.76 21.87
C GLY A 712 -0.46 -11.95 20.48
N PHE A 713 -1.70 -11.50 20.34
CA PHE A 713 -2.41 -11.53 19.08
C PHE A 713 -2.87 -10.11 18.73
N LEU A 714 -2.61 -9.71 17.48
CA LEU A 714 -3.08 -8.46 16.92
C LEU A 714 -4.33 -8.77 16.08
N GLY A 715 -5.51 -8.34 16.53
CA GLY A 715 -6.78 -8.70 15.91
C GLY A 715 -7.74 -7.54 15.71
N GLY A 716 -8.90 -7.87 15.13
CA GLY A 716 -10.00 -6.96 14.94
C GLY A 716 -10.83 -6.77 16.22
N ASN A 717 -11.82 -5.87 16.14
CA ASN A 717 -12.72 -5.58 17.24
C ASN A 717 -14.17 -5.38 16.73
N SER A 718 -15.05 -6.27 17.10
CA SER A 718 -16.47 -6.23 16.68
C SER A 718 -17.29 -5.10 17.32
N GLU A 719 -16.73 -4.38 18.30
CA GLU A 719 -17.38 -3.26 18.99
C GLU A 719 -17.01 -1.90 18.38
N LEU A 720 -16.27 -1.89 17.26
CA LEU A 720 -15.95 -0.67 16.53
C LEU A 720 -17.21 0.02 16.00
N TYR A 721 -17.15 1.34 15.99
CA TYR A 721 -18.15 2.20 15.39
C TYR A 721 -17.53 3.08 14.29
N GLU A 722 -18.33 3.86 13.59
CA GLU A 722 -17.87 4.69 12.50
C GLU A 722 -16.90 5.79 12.94
N GLU A 723 -15.91 6.10 12.10
CA GLU A 723 -15.13 7.34 12.18
C GLU A 723 -15.96 8.48 11.62
N THR A 724 -15.79 9.67 12.18
CA THR A 724 -16.41 10.89 11.65
C THR A 724 -15.37 11.92 11.25
N ALA A 725 -15.59 12.60 10.13
CA ALA A 725 -14.69 13.64 9.64
C ALA A 725 -15.43 14.92 9.31
N ASN A 726 -14.93 16.04 9.85
CA ASN A 726 -15.43 17.37 9.54
C ASN A 726 -14.46 18.05 8.56
N THR A 727 -15.00 18.49 7.41
CA THR A 727 -14.21 19.13 6.35
C THR A 727 -14.74 20.51 6.07
N TYR A 728 -13.84 21.49 5.96
CA TYR A 728 -14.13 22.85 5.55
C TYR A 728 -13.23 23.23 4.37
N THR A 729 -13.83 23.78 3.30
CA THR A 729 -13.07 24.30 2.17
C THR A 729 -13.47 25.73 1.84
N PHE A 730 -12.51 26.52 1.36
CA PHE A 730 -12.76 27.84 0.81
C PHE A 730 -11.86 28.10 -0.39
N GLY A 731 -12.44 28.42 -1.55
CA GLY A 731 -11.73 28.56 -2.81
C GLY A 731 -12.03 29.85 -3.56
N PHE A 732 -11.03 30.26 -4.34
CA PHE A 732 -11.08 31.37 -5.26
C PHE A 732 -10.58 30.89 -6.61
N VAL A 733 -11.41 31.12 -7.67
CA VAL A 733 -11.01 30.82 -9.05
C VAL A 733 -11.04 32.12 -9.85
N HIS A 734 -9.97 32.39 -10.61
CA HIS A 734 -9.83 33.51 -11.51
C HIS A 734 -9.53 33.04 -12.93
N THR A 735 -10.48 33.31 -13.84
CA THR A 735 -10.36 33.00 -15.26
C THR A 735 -10.53 34.29 -16.07
N PRO A 736 -9.44 35.05 -16.33
CA PRO A 736 -9.51 36.36 -16.92
C PRO A 736 -9.95 36.33 -18.39
N THR A 737 -11.12 36.90 -18.71
CA THR A 737 -11.66 37.03 -20.06
C THR A 737 -11.14 38.27 -20.82
N TYR A 738 -10.35 39.13 -20.16
CA TYR A 738 -9.79 40.37 -20.73
C TYR A 738 -8.38 40.18 -21.32
N LEU A 739 -7.85 38.98 -21.32
CA LEU A 739 -6.57 38.66 -21.96
C LEU A 739 -6.70 38.69 -23.48
N PRO A 740 -5.58 38.88 -24.22
CA PRO A 740 -5.60 38.70 -25.66
C PRO A 740 -6.09 37.28 -26.06
N ASP A 741 -6.78 37.14 -27.21
CA ASP A 741 -7.27 35.85 -27.68
C ASP A 741 -6.18 34.78 -27.85
N SER A 742 -4.89 35.18 -27.90
CA SER A 742 -3.74 34.30 -27.95
C SER A 742 -3.36 33.71 -26.59
N LEU A 743 -3.96 34.15 -25.49
CA LEU A 743 -3.60 33.76 -24.15
C LEU A 743 -4.86 33.43 -23.33
N SER A 744 -5.00 32.17 -22.92
CA SER A 744 -5.94 31.77 -21.89
C SER A 744 -5.21 31.45 -20.58
N ALA A 745 -5.81 31.79 -19.47
CA ALA A 745 -5.27 31.50 -18.13
C ALA A 745 -6.38 31.17 -17.14
N SER A 746 -6.09 30.27 -16.23
CA SER A 746 -6.93 29.99 -15.06
C SER A 746 -6.03 29.84 -13.84
N VAL A 747 -6.47 30.41 -12.72
CA VAL A 747 -5.80 30.28 -11.43
C VAL A 747 -6.83 29.90 -10.38
N SER A 748 -6.64 28.80 -9.66
CA SER A 748 -7.41 28.49 -8.47
C SER A 748 -6.53 28.47 -7.22
N VAL A 749 -7.11 28.90 -6.12
CA VAL A 749 -6.50 28.83 -4.76
C VAL A 749 -7.56 28.31 -3.82
N ASP A 750 -7.33 27.17 -3.20
CA ASP A 750 -8.27 26.49 -2.32
C ASP A 750 -7.62 26.19 -0.97
N TYR A 751 -8.17 26.73 0.11
CA TYR A 751 -7.88 26.33 1.48
C TYR A 751 -8.76 25.13 1.85
N TRP A 752 -8.20 24.18 2.57
CA TRP A 752 -8.91 23.02 3.09
C TRP A 752 -8.45 22.71 4.53
N ASP A 753 -9.40 22.19 5.34
CA ASP A 753 -9.18 21.73 6.72
C ASP A 753 -10.04 20.49 6.96
N ILE A 754 -9.41 19.40 7.40
CA ILE A 754 -10.05 18.11 7.64
C ILE A 754 -9.68 17.65 9.05
N GLN A 755 -10.68 17.33 9.84
CA GLN A 755 -10.51 16.72 11.15
C GLN A 755 -11.28 15.41 11.20
N VAL A 756 -10.58 14.31 11.45
CA VAL A 756 -11.14 12.96 11.67
C VAL A 756 -11.14 12.72 13.17
N ASP A 757 -12.31 12.46 13.70
CA ASP A 757 -12.55 12.12 15.11
C ASP A 757 -12.87 10.61 15.20
N ASP A 758 -12.50 9.98 16.31
CA ASP A 758 -12.71 8.54 16.56
C ASP A 758 -12.04 7.65 15.49
N ALA A 759 -10.88 8.09 14.97
CA ALA A 759 -10.13 7.32 13.99
C ALA A 759 -9.77 5.93 14.54
N ILE A 760 -9.96 4.92 13.68
CA ILE A 760 -9.64 3.53 14.03
C ILE A 760 -8.14 3.34 13.87
N PHE A 761 -7.46 3.10 14.99
CA PHE A 761 -6.05 2.77 15.04
C PHE A 761 -5.81 1.45 15.76
N THR A 762 -4.67 0.84 15.48
CA THR A 762 -4.19 -0.31 16.25
C THR A 762 -3.64 0.18 17.58
N VAL A 763 -4.24 -0.26 18.68
CA VAL A 763 -3.68 -0.06 20.02
C VAL A 763 -2.54 -1.05 20.19
N THR A 764 -1.31 -0.56 20.36
CA THR A 764 -0.13 -1.43 20.52
C THR A 764 -0.16 -2.18 21.86
N GLN A 765 0.60 -3.27 21.99
CA GLN A 765 0.72 -4.02 23.24
C GLN A 765 1.26 -3.15 24.39
N ASN A 766 2.16 -2.20 24.10
CA ASN A 766 2.63 -1.23 25.08
C ASN A 766 1.48 -0.35 25.59
N ASN A 767 0.70 0.21 24.66
CA ASN A 767 -0.46 1.05 25.02
C ASN A 767 -1.52 0.26 25.81
N VAL A 768 -1.74 -1.01 25.48
CA VAL A 768 -2.64 -1.89 26.26
C VAL A 768 -2.17 -2.03 27.71
N ALA A 769 -0.86 -2.27 27.91
CA ALA A 769 -0.28 -2.37 29.25
C ALA A 769 -0.41 -1.06 30.03
N ASP A 770 -0.07 0.08 29.42
CA ASP A 770 -0.14 1.40 30.02
C ASP A 770 -1.58 1.81 30.36
N LEU A 771 -2.54 1.56 29.46
CA LEU A 771 -3.96 1.84 29.68
C LEU A 771 -4.60 0.98 30.76
N CYS A 772 -4.16 -0.27 30.90
CA CYS A 772 -4.60 -1.14 31.98
C CYS A 772 -4.10 -0.62 33.32
N TYR A 773 -2.77 -0.50 33.47
CA TYR A 773 -2.14 -0.17 34.77
C TYR A 773 -2.25 1.31 35.14
N GLY A 774 -2.41 2.21 34.16
CA GLY A 774 -2.68 3.64 34.39
C GLY A 774 -4.12 3.98 34.78
N SER A 775 -5.05 3.01 34.68
CA SER A 775 -6.46 3.24 34.87
C SER A 775 -6.87 3.27 36.35
N ALA A 776 -7.72 4.25 36.71
CA ALA A 776 -8.36 4.27 38.02
C ALA A 776 -9.42 3.16 38.24
N SER A 777 -9.86 2.52 37.13
CA SER A 777 -10.82 1.41 37.15
C SER A 777 -10.17 0.02 37.12
N PHE A 778 -8.84 -0.06 37.29
CA PHE A 778 -8.12 -1.32 37.37
C PHE A 778 -8.73 -2.28 38.43
N PRO A 779 -8.86 -3.60 38.17
CA PRO A 779 -8.57 -4.32 36.91
C PRO A 779 -9.77 -4.37 35.95
N ASN A 780 -10.86 -3.64 36.20
CA ASN A 780 -12.14 -3.76 35.51
C ASN A 780 -12.20 -2.78 34.32
N ASN A 781 -11.30 -2.89 33.35
CA ASN A 781 -11.37 -2.19 32.07
C ASN A 781 -11.00 -3.15 30.93
N GLN A 782 -11.40 -2.81 29.70
CA GLN A 782 -11.24 -3.66 28.52
C GLN A 782 -9.77 -3.99 28.19
N PHE A 783 -8.81 -3.14 28.54
CA PHE A 783 -7.40 -3.36 28.28
C PHE A 783 -6.79 -4.35 29.26
N CYS A 784 -7.27 -4.40 30.50
CA CYS A 784 -6.80 -5.37 31.47
C CYS A 784 -7.23 -6.81 31.14
N ASP A 785 -8.35 -6.98 30.43
CA ASP A 785 -8.83 -8.28 29.96
C ASP A 785 -7.93 -8.85 28.84
N GLN A 786 -7.09 -8.02 28.23
CA GLN A 786 -6.15 -8.39 27.17
C GLN A 786 -4.77 -8.80 27.70
N ILE A 787 -4.53 -8.74 29.02
CA ILE A 787 -3.23 -9.01 29.63
C ILE A 787 -3.29 -10.28 30.47
N THR A 788 -2.38 -11.21 30.21
CA THR A 788 -2.14 -12.37 31.04
C THR A 788 -0.72 -12.29 31.62
N ARG A 789 -0.58 -12.63 32.92
CA ARG A 789 0.71 -12.71 33.60
C ARG A 789 1.01 -14.14 34.07
N TYR A 790 2.28 -14.49 34.08
CA TYR A 790 2.73 -15.78 34.57
C TYR A 790 2.27 -16.00 36.02
N PRO A 791 1.65 -17.16 36.32
CA PRO A 791 1.11 -17.46 37.62
C PRO A 791 2.22 -17.67 38.66
N SER A 792 1.85 -17.66 39.94
CA SER A 792 2.76 -17.80 41.09
C SER A 792 3.64 -19.07 41.10
N THR A 793 3.24 -20.09 40.34
CA THR A 793 3.97 -21.35 40.20
C THR A 793 5.05 -21.33 39.12
N HIS A 794 5.07 -20.32 38.27
CA HIS A 794 6.00 -20.19 37.15
C HIS A 794 7.32 -19.50 37.60
N PRO A 795 8.50 -19.85 37.06
CA PRO A 795 9.76 -19.16 37.33
C PRO A 795 9.68 -17.63 37.09
N TYR A 796 8.95 -17.18 36.06
CA TYR A 796 8.74 -15.77 35.69
C TYR A 796 7.46 -15.17 36.31
N ARG A 797 7.03 -15.66 37.45
CA ARG A 797 5.78 -15.23 38.12
C ARG A 797 5.62 -13.70 38.15
N GLY A 798 4.45 -13.24 37.67
CA GLY A 798 4.11 -11.82 37.63
C GLY A 798 4.63 -11.04 36.43
N ALA A 799 5.59 -11.59 35.65
CA ALA A 799 5.94 -11.02 34.36
C ALA A 799 4.80 -11.20 33.34
N LEU A 800 4.79 -10.38 32.30
CA LEU A 800 3.81 -10.49 31.18
C LEU A 800 4.00 -11.83 30.45
N GLU A 801 2.95 -12.63 30.35
CA GLU A 801 2.92 -13.89 29.58
C GLU A 801 2.35 -13.64 28.18
N GLU A 802 1.20 -12.92 28.12
CA GLU A 802 0.51 -12.60 26.88
C GLU A 802 -0.12 -11.21 26.98
N VAL A 803 0.04 -10.39 25.95
CA VAL A 803 -0.64 -9.12 25.78
C VAL A 803 -1.28 -9.07 24.40
N ASN A 804 -2.60 -9.17 24.34
CA ASN A 804 -3.36 -9.03 23.10
C ASN A 804 -3.55 -7.55 22.76
N SER A 805 -3.69 -7.26 21.50
CA SER A 805 -3.89 -5.91 21.00
C SER A 805 -4.82 -5.91 19.79
N GLY A 806 -5.28 -4.76 19.32
CA GLY A 806 -6.21 -4.71 18.21
C GLY A 806 -6.71 -3.33 17.90
N SER A 807 -7.66 -3.28 16.96
CA SER A 807 -8.25 -2.03 16.48
C SER A 807 -9.20 -1.41 17.50
N ALA A 808 -9.15 -0.08 17.65
CA ALA A 808 -10.08 0.69 18.50
C ALA A 808 -10.30 2.10 17.93
N ASN A 809 -11.47 2.70 18.24
CA ASN A 809 -11.78 4.11 17.93
C ASN A 809 -11.12 5.03 18.99
N VAL A 810 -9.84 5.25 18.88
CA VAL A 810 -9.02 5.95 19.88
C VAL A 810 -8.27 7.16 19.33
N GLY A 811 -8.20 7.29 18.01
CA GLY A 811 -7.37 8.27 17.34
C GLY A 811 -8.08 9.53 16.91
N GLU A 812 -7.29 10.56 16.61
CA GLU A 812 -7.73 11.79 15.94
C GLU A 812 -6.69 12.15 14.87
N ILE A 813 -7.15 12.58 13.68
CA ILE A 813 -6.25 13.09 12.64
C ILE A 813 -6.71 14.49 12.28
N SER A 814 -5.79 15.43 12.22
CA SER A 814 -6.11 16.79 11.78
C SER A 814 -5.09 17.30 10.77
N THR A 815 -5.59 17.63 9.57
CA THR A 815 -4.77 18.11 8.46
C THR A 815 -5.39 19.32 7.78
N SER A 816 -4.56 20.27 7.35
CA SER A 816 -5.02 21.46 6.61
C SER A 816 -3.94 21.99 5.69
N GLY A 817 -4.34 22.68 4.63
CA GLY A 817 -3.40 23.23 3.66
C GLY A 817 -4.03 24.18 2.65
N ILE A 818 -3.21 24.56 1.69
CA ILE A 818 -3.59 25.41 0.55
C ILE A 818 -3.14 24.72 -0.73
N ASP A 819 -4.07 24.58 -1.67
CA ASP A 819 -3.78 24.13 -3.03
C ASP A 819 -3.83 25.32 -3.99
N VAL A 820 -2.91 25.33 -4.94
CA VAL A 820 -2.89 26.30 -6.04
C VAL A 820 -2.79 25.53 -7.35
N ALA A 821 -3.72 25.77 -8.26
CA ALA A 821 -3.59 25.29 -9.63
C ALA A 821 -3.52 26.50 -10.58
N ILE A 822 -2.62 26.41 -11.57
CA ILE A 822 -2.46 27.39 -12.63
C ILE A 822 -2.46 26.65 -13.96
N ASP A 823 -3.33 27.07 -14.86
CA ASP A 823 -3.37 26.60 -16.23
C ASP A 823 -3.18 27.81 -17.16
N LEU A 824 -2.27 27.68 -18.11
CA LEU A 824 -1.93 28.71 -19.05
C LEU A 824 -1.70 28.12 -20.43
N ASP A 825 -2.47 28.60 -21.42
CA ASP A 825 -2.29 28.24 -22.81
C ASP A 825 -1.97 29.49 -23.65
N TYR A 826 -0.90 29.42 -24.45
CA TYR A 826 -0.40 30.53 -25.21
C TYR A 826 -0.19 30.13 -26.67
N ASP A 827 -1.02 30.68 -27.56
CA ASP A 827 -0.88 30.53 -29.02
C ASP A 827 0.20 31.49 -29.57
N LEU A 828 1.36 30.95 -29.88
CA LEU A 828 2.51 31.69 -30.37
C LEU A 828 2.29 32.20 -31.80
N GLN A 829 1.50 31.51 -32.63
CA GLN A 829 1.18 31.91 -33.99
C GLN A 829 0.31 33.17 -33.99
N MET A 830 -0.65 33.23 -33.09
CA MET A 830 -1.51 34.45 -32.94
C MET A 830 -0.73 35.62 -32.32
N ALA A 831 0.12 35.35 -31.32
CA ALA A 831 0.83 36.39 -30.58
C ALA A 831 2.01 36.98 -31.34
N PHE A 832 2.86 36.12 -31.95
CA PHE A 832 4.15 36.52 -32.52
C PHE A 832 4.37 36.05 -33.96
N SER A 833 3.39 35.42 -34.60
CA SER A 833 3.56 34.74 -35.89
C SER A 833 4.66 33.66 -35.86
N VAL A 834 4.91 33.08 -34.70
CA VAL A 834 5.80 31.95 -34.52
C VAL A 834 4.94 30.68 -34.46
N PRO A 835 5.22 29.62 -35.25
CA PRO A 835 4.39 28.43 -35.23
C PRO A 835 4.39 27.76 -33.86
N GLY A 836 3.22 27.23 -33.45
CA GLY A 836 3.04 26.41 -32.26
C GLY A 836 2.32 27.10 -31.11
N ALA A 837 2.06 26.32 -30.07
CA ALA A 837 1.42 26.76 -28.84
C ALA A 837 2.22 26.21 -27.62
N ILE A 838 2.18 26.93 -26.51
CA ILE A 838 2.74 26.53 -25.22
C ILE A 838 1.59 26.39 -24.24
N SER A 839 1.54 25.24 -23.55
CA SER A 839 0.68 25.04 -22.38
C SER A 839 1.56 24.85 -21.13
N TRP A 840 1.19 25.50 -20.05
CA TRP A 840 1.83 25.33 -18.75
C TRP A 840 0.80 25.08 -17.65
N ASN A 841 0.95 23.94 -16.99
CA ASN A 841 0.12 23.52 -15.86
C ASN A 841 0.99 23.45 -14.60
N LEU A 842 0.50 23.99 -13.50
CA LEU A 842 1.12 23.89 -12.18
C LEU A 842 0.06 23.43 -11.18
N ALA A 843 0.34 22.34 -10.49
CA ALA A 843 -0.36 21.94 -9.28
C ALA A 843 0.61 22.07 -8.10
N TYR A 844 0.22 22.79 -7.06
CA TYR A 844 1.04 23.04 -5.86
C TYR A 844 0.20 22.87 -4.61
N THR A 845 0.74 22.18 -3.62
CA THR A 845 0.15 22.02 -2.28
C THR A 845 1.13 22.53 -1.21
N ASN A 846 0.61 23.39 -0.34
CA ASN A 846 1.27 23.77 0.91
C ASN A 846 0.52 23.16 2.09
N LEU A 847 1.18 22.27 2.82
CA LEU A 847 0.65 21.65 4.02
C LEU A 847 0.86 22.58 5.22
N ASN A 848 -0.23 23.05 5.83
CA ASN A 848 -0.19 23.96 7.00
C ASN A 848 -0.15 23.20 8.32
N LYS A 849 -0.84 22.07 8.40
CA LYS A 849 -1.00 21.26 9.60
C LYS A 849 -1.14 19.79 9.20
N TYR A 850 -0.48 18.92 9.91
CA TYR A 850 -0.76 17.48 9.93
C TYR A 850 -0.41 16.95 11.30
N LYS A 851 -1.40 16.48 12.03
CA LYS A 851 -1.27 15.99 13.40
C LYS A 851 -2.07 14.73 13.58
N ILE A 852 -1.48 13.75 14.25
CA ILE A 852 -2.10 12.49 14.63
C ILE A 852 -2.09 12.39 16.16
N VAL A 853 -3.19 11.94 16.72
CA VAL A 853 -3.29 11.47 18.11
C VAL A 853 -3.58 9.98 18.01
N ASN A 854 -2.61 9.15 18.33
CA ASN A 854 -2.74 7.70 18.23
C ASN A 854 -3.63 7.14 19.34
N LEU A 855 -3.66 7.79 20.47
CA LEU A 855 -4.46 7.37 21.61
C LEU A 855 -5.05 8.59 22.31
N ARG A 856 -6.36 8.56 22.59
CA ARG A 856 -7.07 9.66 23.24
C ARG A 856 -6.42 10.07 24.57
N GLY A 857 -5.96 11.33 24.64
CA GLY A 857 -5.30 11.91 25.80
C GLY A 857 -3.78 11.98 25.70
N GLU A 858 -3.19 11.46 24.65
CA GLU A 858 -1.79 11.68 24.31
C GLU A 858 -1.59 13.05 23.67
N GLU A 859 -0.36 13.56 23.72
CA GLU A 859 0.01 14.76 22.97
C GLU A 859 -0.01 14.46 21.48
N PRO A 860 -0.52 15.37 20.65
CA PRO A 860 -0.58 15.17 19.21
C PRO A 860 0.82 15.08 18.60
N ASP A 861 1.08 14.03 17.89
CA ASP A 861 2.25 13.91 17.03
C ASP A 861 2.13 14.86 15.82
N ASN A 862 3.18 15.58 15.49
CA ASN A 862 3.18 16.59 14.44
C ASN A 862 4.03 16.14 13.26
N GLU A 863 3.43 15.41 12.37
CA GLU A 863 4.07 14.86 11.17
C GLU A 863 4.26 15.89 10.02
N ARG A 864 3.78 17.12 10.20
CA ARG A 864 3.94 18.17 9.19
C ARG A 864 5.42 18.46 8.90
N GLY A 865 5.84 18.22 7.71
CA GLY A 865 7.22 18.41 7.25
C GLY A 865 8.10 17.18 7.45
N GLU A 866 7.53 16.04 7.83
CA GLU A 866 8.18 14.74 7.77
C GLU A 866 8.17 14.18 6.35
N ILE A 867 8.92 13.10 6.13
CA ILE A 867 8.92 12.39 4.85
C ILE A 867 7.50 11.87 4.59
N GLY A 868 6.99 12.06 3.35
CA GLY A 868 5.58 11.85 3.02
C GLY A 868 4.75 13.11 3.16
N ASN A 869 4.93 13.85 4.25
CA ASN A 869 4.17 15.04 4.64
C ASN A 869 4.95 16.35 4.45
N ALA A 870 5.76 16.43 3.38
CA ALA A 870 6.54 17.61 3.05
C ALA A 870 5.67 18.89 3.00
N LYS A 871 6.20 20.01 3.56
CA LYS A 871 5.46 21.30 3.63
C LYS A 871 5.05 21.83 2.26
N ASN A 872 5.83 21.57 1.24
CA ASN A 872 5.59 22.07 -0.11
C ASN A 872 5.83 20.95 -1.11
N LYS A 873 4.83 20.67 -1.93
CA LYS A 873 4.93 19.77 -3.10
C LYS A 873 4.39 20.47 -4.32
N PHE A 874 4.98 20.26 -5.49
CA PHE A 874 4.37 20.68 -6.75
C PHE A 874 4.71 19.73 -7.89
N THR A 875 3.80 19.70 -8.87
CA THR A 875 4.02 19.14 -10.21
C THR A 875 3.79 20.25 -11.23
N SER A 876 4.78 20.49 -12.08
CA SER A 876 4.74 21.51 -13.12
C SER A 876 4.99 20.89 -14.48
N THR A 877 4.06 21.05 -15.41
CA THR A 877 4.13 20.47 -16.75
C THR A 877 4.16 21.60 -17.79
N LEU A 878 5.23 21.65 -18.56
CA LEU A 878 5.39 22.55 -19.70
C LEU A 878 5.30 21.77 -21.00
N ARG A 879 4.40 22.15 -21.88
CA ARG A 879 4.16 21.49 -23.16
C ARG A 879 4.33 22.48 -24.31
N TYR A 880 5.09 22.11 -25.32
CA TYR A 880 5.17 22.82 -26.59
C TYR A 880 4.61 21.94 -27.70
N LYS A 881 3.61 22.47 -28.42
CA LYS A 881 2.98 21.77 -29.55
C LYS A 881 3.24 22.55 -30.83
N LEU A 882 3.82 21.88 -31.81
CA LEU A 882 4.08 22.41 -33.14
C LEU A 882 3.56 21.44 -34.21
N GLU A 883 2.39 21.75 -34.80
CA GLU A 883 1.72 20.86 -35.77
C GLU A 883 1.60 19.41 -35.21
N ASP A 884 2.39 18.49 -35.73
CA ASP A 884 2.40 17.07 -35.39
C ASP A 884 3.41 16.73 -34.28
N LEU A 885 4.23 17.69 -33.87
CA LEU A 885 5.26 17.51 -32.83
C LEU A 885 4.73 18.04 -31.49
N THR A 886 4.83 17.23 -30.45
CA THR A 886 4.62 17.67 -29.07
C THR A 886 5.88 17.34 -28.24
N VAL A 887 6.35 18.31 -27.47
CA VAL A 887 7.43 18.14 -26.50
C VAL A 887 6.86 18.51 -25.14
N GLN A 888 7.02 17.62 -24.16
CA GLN A 888 6.58 17.84 -22.79
C GLN A 888 7.78 17.73 -21.85
N TRP A 889 7.82 18.61 -20.86
CA TRP A 889 8.72 18.55 -19.72
C TRP A 889 7.90 18.66 -18.44
N GLN A 890 8.04 17.66 -17.56
CA GLN A 890 7.39 17.61 -16.25
C GLN A 890 8.46 17.73 -15.16
N MET A 891 8.16 18.48 -14.13
CA MET A 891 8.97 18.60 -12.92
C MET A 891 8.11 18.27 -11.71
N ARG A 892 8.62 17.39 -10.85
CA ARG A 892 8.03 17.03 -9.56
C ARG A 892 8.96 17.49 -8.45
N TYR A 893 8.46 18.32 -7.54
CA TYR A 893 9.22 18.87 -6.42
C TYR A 893 8.65 18.38 -5.10
N ILE A 894 9.54 17.88 -4.26
CA ILE A 894 9.28 17.48 -2.87
C ILE A 894 10.17 18.36 -1.99
N GLY A 895 9.54 19.09 -1.07
CA GLY A 895 10.24 20.00 -0.18
C GLY A 895 11.13 19.25 0.82
N LYS A 896 12.07 19.98 1.43
CA LYS A 896 12.88 19.49 2.54
C LYS A 896 11.98 18.87 3.61
N SER A 897 12.33 17.66 4.06
CA SER A 897 11.55 16.89 5.02
C SER A 897 12.42 16.47 6.20
N ARG A 898 11.79 16.32 7.37
CA ARG A 898 12.40 15.74 8.56
C ARG A 898 12.33 14.22 8.44
N ILE A 899 13.41 13.53 8.76
CA ILE A 899 13.38 12.10 9.01
C ILE A 899 12.62 11.93 10.33
N GLU A 900 11.76 10.93 10.41
CA GLU A 900 10.76 10.68 11.45
C GLU A 900 11.14 11.20 12.85
N ASP A 901 10.14 11.61 13.65
CA ASP A 901 10.34 12.09 15.01
C ASP A 901 10.81 10.94 15.91
N THR A 902 12.07 10.63 15.77
CA THR A 902 12.76 9.92 16.85
C THR A 902 12.81 10.90 18.03
N ASP A 903 12.92 10.45 19.25
CA ASP A 903 13.09 11.25 20.47
C ASP A 903 14.27 12.26 20.40
N VAL A 904 14.77 12.55 19.21
CA VAL A 904 15.89 13.42 18.92
C VAL A 904 15.38 14.83 18.66
N SER A 905 15.68 15.71 19.58
CA SER A 905 15.34 17.12 19.43
C SER A 905 16.16 17.78 18.30
N ASN A 906 15.66 18.90 17.73
CA ASN A 906 16.44 19.70 16.79
C ASN A 906 17.77 20.20 17.38
N GLU A 907 17.89 20.28 18.71
CA GLU A 907 19.11 20.63 19.39
C GLU A 907 20.11 19.50 19.29
N ASP A 908 19.70 18.27 19.42
CA ASP A 908 20.51 17.05 19.29
C ASP A 908 21.04 16.88 17.85
N CYS A 909 20.19 17.13 16.83
CA CYS A 909 20.63 17.12 15.43
C CYS A 909 21.78 18.07 15.15
N VAL A 910 21.78 19.26 15.78
CA VAL A 910 22.84 20.27 15.64
C VAL A 910 24.06 19.91 16.49
N GLU A 911 23.83 19.47 17.74
CA GLU A 911 24.89 19.19 18.70
C GLU A 911 25.75 18.00 18.26
N TYR A 912 25.13 16.95 17.73
CA TYR A 912 25.81 15.72 17.30
C TYR A 912 26.09 15.65 15.79
N SER A 913 25.74 16.72 15.02
CA SER A 913 25.95 16.79 13.55
C SER A 913 25.26 15.64 12.79
N VAL A 914 24.10 15.21 13.26
CA VAL A 914 23.30 14.13 12.65
C VAL A 914 22.39 14.70 11.57
N GLU A 915 22.23 13.98 10.44
CA GLU A 915 21.31 14.36 9.38
C GLU A 915 19.87 13.98 9.75
N CYS A 916 19.16 14.89 10.42
CA CYS A 916 17.75 14.72 10.76
C CYS A 916 16.78 15.18 9.65
N TYR A 917 17.30 15.61 8.50
CA TYR A 917 16.51 16.16 7.41
C TYR A 917 17.02 15.65 6.06
N THR A 918 16.09 15.35 5.18
CA THR A 918 16.41 15.20 3.75
C THR A 918 16.36 16.55 3.06
N ASP A 919 17.24 16.80 2.10
CA ASP A 919 17.16 17.99 1.26
C ASP A 919 15.94 17.95 0.34
N ALA A 920 15.53 19.13 -0.16
CA ALA A 920 14.49 19.21 -1.17
C ALA A 920 14.96 18.56 -2.48
N ILE A 921 14.09 17.79 -3.12
CA ILE A 921 14.41 17.05 -4.34
C ILE A 921 13.50 17.47 -5.50
N THR A 922 14.04 17.44 -6.71
CA THR A 922 13.27 17.71 -7.95
C THR A 922 13.58 16.65 -8.99
N TYR A 923 12.58 15.89 -9.38
CA TYR A 923 12.64 14.98 -10.52
C TYR A 923 12.19 15.69 -11.79
N SER A 924 12.77 15.32 -12.93
CA SER A 924 12.48 15.93 -14.24
C SER A 924 12.31 14.86 -15.29
N ASP A 925 11.16 14.84 -15.94
CA ASP A 925 10.78 13.88 -16.96
C ASP A 925 10.54 14.60 -18.27
N MET A 926 10.97 14.00 -19.40
CA MET A 926 10.84 14.61 -20.72
C MET A 926 10.30 13.60 -21.73
N GLN A 927 9.33 14.02 -22.52
CA GLN A 927 8.78 13.22 -23.61
C GLN A 927 8.72 14.02 -24.90
N VAL A 928 9.00 13.37 -26.01
CA VAL A 928 8.80 13.87 -27.38
C VAL A 928 7.83 12.93 -28.08
N ARG A 929 6.84 13.50 -28.77
CA ARG A 929 5.79 12.80 -29.49
C ARG A 929 5.64 13.38 -30.89
N TYR A 930 5.50 12.51 -31.89
CA TYR A 930 5.31 12.91 -33.28
C TYR A 930 4.20 12.10 -33.96
N THR A 931 3.22 12.78 -34.52
CA THR A 931 2.06 12.18 -35.20
C THR A 931 2.30 12.08 -36.71
N LEU A 932 2.33 10.88 -37.25
CA LEU A 932 2.34 10.57 -38.67
C LEU A 932 0.88 10.45 -39.14
N ARG A 933 0.41 11.41 -39.93
CA ARG A 933 -0.96 11.44 -40.45
C ARG A 933 -1.12 10.63 -41.73
N ASP A 934 -2.34 10.20 -41.99
CA ASP A 934 -2.75 9.52 -43.25
C ASP A 934 -1.93 8.25 -43.59
N ILE A 935 -1.44 7.55 -42.58
CA ILE A 935 -0.77 6.28 -42.75
C ILE A 935 -1.80 5.13 -42.67
N MET A 936 -1.96 4.37 -43.78
CA MET A 936 -2.94 3.25 -43.90
C MET A 936 -4.38 3.67 -43.53
N SER A 937 -4.79 4.90 -43.88
CA SER A 937 -6.09 5.51 -43.54
C SER A 937 -6.30 5.79 -42.04
N GLY A 938 -5.22 5.90 -41.29
CA GLY A 938 -5.23 6.27 -39.88
C GLY A 938 -4.03 7.13 -39.50
N ASN A 939 -3.86 7.38 -38.22
CA ASN A 939 -2.75 8.14 -37.69
C ASN A 939 -1.87 7.26 -36.82
N ILE A 940 -0.54 7.41 -36.94
CA ILE A 940 0.44 6.72 -36.07
C ILE A 940 1.18 7.77 -35.29
N GLU A 941 1.11 7.69 -33.98
CA GLU A 941 1.84 8.52 -33.06
C GLU A 941 3.04 7.73 -32.54
N LEU A 942 4.24 8.29 -32.70
CA LEU A 942 5.49 7.77 -32.17
C LEU A 942 5.89 8.62 -30.97
N PHE A 943 6.31 8.00 -29.89
CA PHE A 943 6.79 8.71 -28.70
C PHE A 943 8.05 8.08 -28.12
N ALA A 944 8.86 8.91 -27.50
CA ALA A 944 10.02 8.50 -26.72
C ALA A 944 10.24 9.48 -25.58
N GLY A 945 10.75 9.01 -24.48
CA GLY A 945 11.00 9.85 -23.31
C GLY A 945 12.04 9.29 -22.36
N VAL A 946 12.31 10.09 -21.37
CA VAL A 946 13.19 9.76 -20.26
C VAL A 946 12.53 10.23 -18.97
N GLU A 947 12.44 9.32 -18.02
CA GLU A 947 12.04 9.59 -16.64
C GLU A 947 13.29 9.82 -15.80
N ASN A 948 13.17 10.70 -14.79
CA ASN A 948 14.31 11.13 -13.98
C ASN A 948 15.54 11.49 -14.84
N MET A 949 15.34 12.41 -15.80
CA MET A 949 16.32 12.76 -16.85
C MET A 949 17.73 13.08 -16.30
N PHE A 950 17.80 13.67 -15.11
CA PHE A 950 19.06 14.07 -14.49
C PHE A 950 19.64 13.00 -13.58
N ASP A 951 19.01 11.81 -13.49
CA ASP A 951 19.45 10.70 -12.65
C ASP A 951 19.59 11.11 -11.18
N GLN A 952 18.57 11.80 -10.70
CA GLN A 952 18.53 12.32 -9.35
C GLN A 952 18.28 11.17 -8.38
N ASP A 953 19.30 10.86 -7.56
CA ASP A 953 19.14 9.86 -6.50
C ASP A 953 18.15 10.32 -5.44
N PRO A 954 17.36 9.40 -4.84
CA PRO A 954 16.57 9.71 -3.67
C PRO A 954 17.47 9.96 -2.44
N PRO A 955 16.96 10.65 -1.42
CA PRO A 955 17.69 10.76 -0.16
C PRO A 955 17.85 9.38 0.48
N ILE A 956 18.96 9.15 1.14
CA ILE A 956 19.18 7.93 1.92
C ILE A 956 18.37 8.07 3.20
N VAL A 957 17.46 7.12 3.40
CA VAL A 957 16.71 6.92 4.65
C VAL A 957 16.83 5.44 4.95
N SER A 958 17.62 5.11 5.96
CA SER A 958 17.91 3.71 6.25
C SER A 958 16.68 2.94 6.73
N SER A 959 16.65 1.64 6.48
CA SER A 959 15.52 0.74 6.77
C SER A 959 15.13 0.65 8.24
N GLY A 960 15.94 1.19 9.17
CA GLY A 960 15.59 1.26 10.58
C GLY A 960 14.66 2.41 10.93
N PHE A 961 14.54 3.42 10.06
CA PHE A 961 13.59 4.52 10.24
C PHE A 961 12.22 4.22 9.60
N THR A 962 12.17 3.26 8.66
CA THR A 962 10.93 2.89 7.99
C THR A 962 10.87 1.37 7.87
N ASN A 963 9.94 0.74 8.57
CA ASN A 963 9.80 -0.73 8.57
C ASN A 963 9.27 -1.29 7.24
N SER A 964 8.75 -0.46 6.34
CA SER A 964 8.05 -0.89 5.12
C SER A 964 8.92 -0.94 3.86
N ASP A 965 9.97 -0.13 3.76
CA ASP A 965 10.70 0.08 2.51
C ASP A 965 12.09 -0.57 2.50
N THR A 966 12.20 -1.74 3.11
CA THR A 966 13.47 -2.47 3.22
C THR A 966 13.99 -2.92 1.85
N GLY A 967 15.21 -2.56 1.54
CA GLY A 967 15.87 -2.85 0.25
C GLY A 967 16.00 -1.66 -0.68
N THR A 968 15.33 -0.55 -0.39
CA THR A 968 15.38 0.68 -1.19
C THR A 968 16.31 1.73 -0.62
N GLU A 969 16.64 1.66 0.67
CA GLU A 969 17.41 2.65 1.45
C GLU A 969 16.86 4.08 1.28
N THR A 970 15.54 4.17 1.10
CA THR A 970 14.75 5.39 1.01
C THR A 970 13.29 5.08 1.28
N VAL A 971 12.43 6.09 1.43
CA VAL A 971 10.97 5.92 1.47
C VAL A 971 10.45 5.86 0.04
N ALA A 972 10.42 4.64 -0.53
CA ALA A 972 10.13 4.41 -1.95
C ALA A 972 8.69 4.74 -2.37
N GLY A 973 7.76 4.87 -1.42
CA GLY A 973 6.43 5.43 -1.67
C GLY A 973 6.42 6.94 -1.94
N VAL A 974 7.50 7.64 -1.56
CA VAL A 974 7.63 9.10 -1.69
C VAL A 974 8.65 9.49 -2.76
N TYR A 975 9.80 8.82 -2.78
CA TYR A 975 10.95 9.14 -3.65
C TYR A 975 11.13 8.08 -4.73
N ASP A 976 11.70 8.49 -5.87
CA ASP A 976 12.05 7.57 -6.96
C ASP A 976 13.24 6.69 -6.54
N ALA A 977 12.96 5.43 -6.22
CA ALA A 977 13.95 4.43 -5.84
C ALA A 977 14.57 3.70 -7.05
N ILE A 978 13.97 3.78 -8.24
CA ILE A 978 14.39 3.06 -9.46
C ILE A 978 15.53 3.78 -10.14
N GLY A 979 15.45 5.13 -10.24
CA GLY A 979 16.39 5.98 -10.97
C GLY A 979 15.98 6.19 -12.42
N ARG A 980 16.89 6.80 -13.23
CA ARG A 980 16.62 7.16 -14.62
C ARG A 980 16.18 5.98 -15.46
N SER A 981 15.09 6.15 -16.25
CA SER A 981 14.66 5.18 -17.24
C SER A 981 14.42 5.81 -18.63
N PHE A 982 14.46 4.98 -19.67
CA PHE A 982 14.24 5.37 -21.05
C PHE A 982 13.12 4.52 -21.64
N TYR A 983 12.16 5.19 -22.27
CA TYR A 983 11.07 4.49 -22.94
C TYR A 983 10.84 4.98 -24.37
N ALA A 984 10.27 4.10 -25.20
CA ALA A 984 9.79 4.44 -26.53
C ALA A 984 8.57 3.58 -26.88
N GLY A 985 7.69 4.13 -27.72
CA GLY A 985 6.49 3.42 -28.09
C GLY A 985 5.78 4.03 -29.29
N PHE A 986 4.66 3.45 -29.62
CA PHE A 986 3.75 3.97 -30.64
C PHE A 986 2.29 3.76 -30.25
N LYS A 987 1.41 4.58 -30.82
CA LYS A 987 -0.04 4.48 -30.76
C LYS A 987 -0.61 4.66 -32.18
N ALA A 988 -1.26 3.66 -32.71
CA ALA A 988 -1.82 3.68 -34.06
C ALA A 988 -3.35 3.60 -34.00
N LYS A 989 -4.03 4.57 -34.61
CA LYS A 989 -5.50 4.67 -34.63
C LYS A 989 -6.00 4.61 -36.08
N PHE A 990 -6.93 3.67 -36.35
CA PHE A 990 -7.52 3.41 -37.66
C PHE A 990 -9.03 3.54 -37.63
#